data_a25cc0b4971b68920b538e55fef52f2b
#
_entry.id   a25cc0b4971b68920b538e55fef52f2b
#
_cell.length_a   1.000
_cell.length_b   1.000
_cell.length_c   1.000
_cell.angle_alpha   90.00
_cell.angle_beta   90.00
_cell.angle_gamma   90.00
#
_symmetry.space_group_name_H-M   'P 1'
#
loop_
_entity.id
_entity.type
_entity.pdbx_description
1 polymer ?
#
loop_
_entity_poly.entity_id
_entity_poly.type
_entity_poly.pdbx_seq_one_letter_code
_entity_poly.pdbx_strand_id
1 'polypeptide(L)'
;MGSIPTDAGVYRFSDAHGTVIYVGKAKNLRQRVNSYFADPAGLHHRTRTMVFTASKVEWTVVQNELEALQLEYTWIKKYDPRFNVKYRDDKTYPWLCVSWSDEFPRVFVGRGSKRRGWRYFGPYGHAWAIRDTVDALLSVFPMRSCSAATFRSAAASGRPCLLGYIDKCSAPCIGRITPEAHREIADDFCAFMGGQTRVIERRLENQMAAASHNMEYERAAVVRDQLGALRKILERNAIVLQDGTDADVVAMAVDQLEVAVQVFHVRDGRVQGERGWVADRADEGDESTLIEAFLLQLYAEQVSPDMTPVERRRAVPPLVLVPALPNGAELMEQLLASERGAKVRIQIPQRGDKRVLLDTVARNASEALTRHKTRRASDLTTRNRALEEIQEALGLPTAPLRIECFDISHLQGTETVASMVVFEDGLARRSEYRRFVVRTVSSNDVGAMTEVLTRRFHRLFEERQLLAALDGDEAAAALIDATTRAPRGFAYAPGLLVVDGGAPQVAAAQAVLDGFGVTDIAVCGLAKRLEEVWLPHEEFPLILPRTSEGLYLLQRIRDEAHRFAITHHRGRRSVSMVESLLDDVAGLGEVRRKALLRRFGSMKKLRSATAAEIAETPGFGPRLAEAVVAAVASQQVPESVNLTTGEILD
;
A
#
# COMPACT_ATOMS: atom_id res chain seq x y z
N MET A 1 7.24 -32.42 -25.50
CA MET A 1 6.01 -31.64 -25.18
C MET A 1 4.70 -32.36 -25.49
N GLY A 2 4.65 -33.44 -26.28
CA GLY A 2 3.43 -34.21 -26.55
C GLY A 2 2.84 -35.06 -25.42
N SER A 3 3.58 -35.27 -24.33
CA SER A 3 3.20 -36.14 -23.21
C SER A 3 2.36 -35.48 -22.11
N ILE A 4 2.18 -34.14 -22.16
CA ILE A 4 1.40 -33.42 -21.15
C ILE A 4 -0.10 -33.62 -21.43
N PRO A 5 -0.91 -34.07 -20.45
CA PRO A 5 -2.36 -34.26 -20.64
C PRO A 5 -3.09 -32.92 -20.81
N THR A 6 -4.29 -32.99 -21.38
CA THR A 6 -5.16 -31.79 -21.55
C THR A 6 -6.12 -31.59 -20.37
N ASP A 7 -6.08 -32.49 -19.42
CA ASP A 7 -6.94 -32.53 -18.25
C ASP A 7 -6.58 -31.44 -17.22
N ALA A 8 -7.47 -31.19 -16.27
CA ALA A 8 -7.23 -30.33 -15.14
C ALA A 8 -6.15 -30.92 -14.22
N GLY A 9 -5.33 -30.07 -13.65
CA GLY A 9 -4.27 -30.55 -12.75
C GLY A 9 -3.46 -29.44 -12.13
N VAL A 10 -2.48 -29.86 -11.34
CA VAL A 10 -1.49 -29.00 -10.69
C VAL A 10 -0.09 -29.38 -11.20
N TYR A 11 0.72 -28.38 -11.46
CA TYR A 11 2.08 -28.54 -11.94
C TYR A 11 3.06 -27.80 -11.03
N ARG A 12 4.30 -28.27 -10.99
CA ARG A 12 5.37 -27.66 -10.23
C ARG A 12 6.67 -27.63 -11.05
N PHE A 13 7.37 -26.54 -10.91
CA PHE A 13 8.72 -26.38 -11.43
C PHE A 13 9.73 -26.59 -10.31
N SER A 14 10.81 -27.34 -10.60
CA SER A 14 11.92 -27.58 -9.67
C SER A 14 13.22 -27.13 -10.31
N ASP A 15 14.15 -26.63 -9.48
CA ASP A 15 15.50 -26.27 -9.92
C ASP A 15 16.43 -27.50 -10.04
N ALA A 16 17.71 -27.28 -10.40
CA ALA A 16 18.69 -28.33 -10.56
C ALA A 16 18.97 -29.13 -9.27
N HIS A 17 18.65 -28.58 -8.11
CA HIS A 17 18.80 -29.22 -6.81
C HIS A 17 17.54 -29.97 -6.38
N GLY A 18 16.49 -29.98 -7.20
CA GLY A 18 15.22 -30.64 -6.89
C GLY A 18 14.30 -29.81 -5.98
N THR A 19 14.67 -28.56 -5.66
CA THR A 19 13.83 -27.67 -4.87
C THR A 19 12.66 -27.18 -5.71
N VAL A 20 11.42 -27.29 -5.20
CA VAL A 20 10.23 -26.76 -5.87
C VAL A 20 10.27 -25.24 -5.81
N ILE A 21 10.30 -24.60 -6.98
CA ILE A 21 10.46 -23.14 -7.11
C ILE A 21 9.16 -22.43 -7.50
N TYR A 22 8.20 -23.16 -8.09
CA TYR A 22 6.88 -22.65 -8.45
C TYR A 22 5.83 -23.76 -8.45
N VAL A 23 4.62 -23.42 -8.05
CA VAL A 23 3.44 -24.29 -8.10
C VAL A 23 2.29 -23.52 -8.76
N GLY A 24 1.53 -24.18 -9.63
CA GLY A 24 0.36 -23.58 -10.26
C GLY A 24 -0.66 -24.62 -10.65
N LYS A 25 -1.93 -24.20 -10.78
CA LYS A 25 -3.03 -25.03 -11.29
C LYS A 25 -3.36 -24.71 -12.74
N ALA A 26 -4.01 -25.61 -13.41
CA ALA A 26 -4.53 -25.43 -14.76
C ALA A 26 -5.82 -26.21 -14.99
N LYS A 27 -6.75 -25.62 -15.76
CA LYS A 27 -7.90 -26.33 -16.34
C LYS A 27 -7.47 -27.24 -17.49
N ASN A 28 -6.40 -26.85 -18.19
CA ASN A 28 -5.74 -27.60 -19.23
C ASN A 28 -4.23 -27.51 -19.02
N LEU A 29 -3.65 -28.59 -18.49
CA LEU A 29 -2.22 -28.67 -18.16
C LEU A 29 -1.33 -28.41 -19.37
N ARG A 30 -1.66 -29.02 -20.54
CA ARG A 30 -0.86 -28.87 -21.76
C ARG A 30 -0.80 -27.41 -22.21
N GLN A 31 -1.95 -26.75 -22.29
CA GLN A 31 -2.02 -25.35 -22.72
C GLN A 31 -1.26 -24.46 -21.74
N ARG A 32 -1.48 -24.63 -20.45
CA ARG A 32 -0.86 -23.79 -19.41
C ARG A 32 0.65 -23.99 -19.32
N VAL A 33 1.13 -25.23 -19.29
CA VAL A 33 2.57 -25.51 -19.22
C VAL A 33 3.27 -25.07 -20.50
N ASN A 34 2.66 -25.28 -21.68
CA ASN A 34 3.26 -24.80 -22.92
C ASN A 34 3.35 -23.28 -23.00
N SER A 35 2.45 -22.53 -22.36
CA SER A 35 2.50 -21.07 -22.36
C SER A 35 3.77 -20.51 -21.71
N TYR A 36 4.41 -21.25 -20.80
CA TYR A 36 5.70 -20.86 -20.22
C TYR A 36 6.91 -21.04 -21.15
N PHE A 37 6.76 -21.87 -22.19
CA PHE A 37 7.80 -22.16 -23.20
C PHE A 37 7.48 -21.53 -24.56
N ALA A 38 6.48 -20.66 -24.62
CA ALA A 38 6.24 -19.77 -25.75
C ALA A 38 7.37 -18.75 -25.89
N ASP A 39 7.26 -17.83 -26.83
CA ASP A 39 8.28 -16.82 -27.08
C ASP A 39 8.77 -16.17 -25.76
N PRO A 40 10.07 -16.32 -25.43
CA PRO A 40 10.64 -15.74 -24.21
C PRO A 40 10.50 -14.20 -24.12
N ALA A 41 10.42 -13.51 -25.26
CA ALA A 41 10.22 -12.07 -25.32
C ALA A 41 8.81 -11.64 -24.85
N GLY A 42 7.81 -12.53 -24.96
CA GLY A 42 6.45 -12.30 -24.47
C GLY A 42 6.21 -12.69 -23.00
N LEU A 43 7.19 -13.31 -22.34
CA LEU A 43 7.05 -13.74 -20.96
C LEU A 43 7.49 -12.62 -20.00
N HIS A 44 6.69 -12.43 -18.96
CA HIS A 44 7.07 -11.58 -17.83
C HIS A 44 8.45 -11.98 -17.26
N HIS A 45 9.30 -11.01 -16.87
CA HIS A 45 10.67 -11.25 -16.41
C HIS A 45 10.76 -12.34 -15.32
N ARG A 46 9.90 -12.27 -14.28
CA ARG A 46 9.88 -13.26 -13.19
C ARG A 46 9.54 -14.66 -13.70
N THR A 47 8.55 -14.76 -14.58
CA THR A 47 8.17 -16.02 -15.24
C THR A 47 9.31 -16.54 -16.10
N ARG A 48 9.97 -15.68 -16.85
CA ARG A 48 11.15 -16.01 -17.64
C ARG A 48 12.30 -16.50 -16.74
N THR A 49 12.62 -15.77 -15.66
CA THR A 49 13.64 -16.19 -14.68
C THR A 49 13.28 -17.54 -14.04
N MET A 50 12.01 -17.75 -13.71
CA MET A 50 11.51 -19.03 -13.20
C MET A 50 11.77 -20.16 -14.20
N VAL A 51 11.40 -19.95 -15.47
CA VAL A 51 11.58 -20.95 -16.55
C VAL A 51 13.07 -21.25 -16.77
N PHE A 52 13.93 -20.24 -16.80
CA PHE A 52 15.39 -20.45 -16.94
C PHE A 52 16.04 -21.10 -15.71
N THR A 53 15.47 -20.90 -14.52
CA THR A 53 15.96 -21.55 -13.29
C THR A 53 15.45 -22.98 -13.18
N ALA A 54 14.32 -23.29 -13.81
CA ALA A 54 13.71 -24.60 -13.76
C ALA A 54 14.51 -25.63 -14.55
N SER A 55 14.81 -26.76 -13.93
CA SER A 55 15.39 -27.94 -14.60
C SER A 55 14.38 -29.03 -14.87
N LYS A 56 13.23 -29.02 -14.15
CA LYS A 56 12.21 -30.06 -14.23
C LYS A 56 10.81 -29.47 -14.06
N VAL A 57 9.86 -30.03 -14.82
CA VAL A 57 8.41 -29.77 -14.66
C VAL A 57 7.75 -31.10 -14.36
N GLU A 58 6.94 -31.13 -13.33
CA GLU A 58 6.10 -32.28 -12.96
C GLU A 58 4.66 -31.85 -12.81
N TRP A 59 3.73 -32.74 -13.12
CA TRP A 59 2.30 -32.46 -13.00
C TRP A 59 1.56 -33.63 -12.41
N THR A 60 0.42 -33.35 -11.81
CA THR A 60 -0.55 -34.33 -11.32
C THR A 60 -1.91 -33.99 -11.91
N VAL A 61 -2.50 -34.95 -12.61
CA VAL A 61 -3.87 -34.83 -13.11
C VAL A 61 -4.84 -35.06 -11.96
N VAL A 62 -5.89 -34.29 -11.92
CA VAL A 62 -6.98 -34.39 -10.93
C VAL A 62 -8.34 -34.48 -11.64
N GLN A 63 -9.37 -34.89 -10.90
CA GLN A 63 -10.70 -35.15 -11.52
C GLN A 63 -11.46 -33.85 -11.79
N ASN A 64 -11.24 -32.80 -11.03
CA ASN A 64 -11.96 -31.54 -11.15
C ASN A 64 -11.12 -30.33 -10.67
N GLU A 65 -11.62 -29.13 -10.95
CA GLU A 65 -10.95 -27.86 -10.59
C GLU A 65 -10.81 -27.64 -9.07
N LEU A 66 -11.74 -28.19 -8.28
CA LEU A 66 -11.67 -28.09 -6.82
C LEU A 66 -10.49 -28.90 -6.26
N GLU A 67 -10.30 -30.12 -6.77
CA GLU A 67 -9.13 -30.93 -6.42
C GLU A 67 -7.83 -30.25 -6.85
N ALA A 68 -7.81 -29.59 -8.03
CA ALA A 68 -6.67 -28.81 -8.46
C ALA A 68 -6.36 -27.67 -7.48
N LEU A 69 -7.37 -26.94 -7.02
CA LEU A 69 -7.21 -25.84 -6.06
C LEU A 69 -6.72 -26.37 -4.70
N GLN A 70 -7.29 -27.47 -4.20
CA GLN A 70 -6.87 -28.09 -2.92
C GLN A 70 -5.43 -28.60 -2.98
N LEU A 71 -5.04 -29.20 -4.11
CA LEU A 71 -3.69 -29.72 -4.30
C LEU A 71 -2.68 -28.58 -4.46
N GLU A 72 -3.00 -27.53 -5.21
CA GLU A 72 -2.19 -26.31 -5.32
C GLU A 72 -1.96 -25.68 -3.94
N TYR A 73 -3.03 -25.47 -3.18
CA TYR A 73 -2.99 -24.97 -1.80
C TYR A 73 -2.06 -25.81 -0.91
N THR A 74 -2.21 -27.13 -0.97
CA THR A 74 -1.40 -28.08 -0.18
C THR A 74 0.07 -28.00 -0.58
N TRP A 75 0.37 -27.89 -1.89
CA TRP A 75 1.74 -27.83 -2.38
C TRP A 75 2.40 -26.49 -2.10
N ILE A 76 1.69 -25.39 -2.23
CA ILE A 76 2.21 -24.06 -1.85
C ILE A 76 2.59 -24.07 -0.36
N LYS A 77 1.73 -24.60 0.49
CA LYS A 77 1.98 -24.73 1.93
C LYS A 77 3.17 -25.64 2.26
N LYS A 78 3.30 -26.76 1.53
CA LYS A 78 4.35 -27.76 1.75
C LYS A 78 5.72 -27.30 1.27
N TYR A 79 5.79 -26.68 0.10
CA TYR A 79 7.05 -26.40 -0.57
C TYR A 79 7.50 -24.94 -0.43
N ASP A 80 6.64 -24.04 -0.04
CA ASP A 80 6.89 -22.59 0.08
C ASP A 80 7.68 -22.02 -1.12
N PRO A 81 7.18 -22.18 -2.38
CA PRO A 81 7.96 -21.96 -3.59
C PRO A 81 8.27 -20.48 -3.80
N ARG A 82 9.54 -20.17 -4.12
CA ARG A 82 10.08 -18.80 -4.18
C ARG A 82 9.51 -17.94 -5.31
N PHE A 83 9.00 -18.55 -6.39
CA PHE A 83 8.41 -17.83 -7.52
C PHE A 83 6.89 -17.68 -7.42
N ASN A 84 6.21 -18.26 -6.44
CA ASN A 84 4.86 -17.86 -6.13
C ASN A 84 4.85 -16.46 -5.48
N VAL A 85 3.77 -15.71 -5.67
CA VAL A 85 3.64 -14.39 -5.00
C VAL A 85 3.66 -14.61 -3.50
N LYS A 86 4.57 -13.94 -2.79
CA LYS A 86 4.66 -13.97 -1.34
C LYS A 86 4.35 -12.59 -0.79
N TYR A 87 3.25 -12.50 -0.08
CA TYR A 87 2.93 -11.31 0.69
C TYR A 87 3.75 -11.34 1.97
N ARG A 88 4.71 -10.42 2.09
CA ARG A 88 5.56 -10.31 3.29
C ARG A 88 4.87 -9.43 4.31
N ASP A 89 4.81 -9.90 5.56
CA ASP A 89 4.29 -9.10 6.67
C ASP A 89 5.23 -7.90 6.90
N ASP A 90 4.72 -6.69 6.70
CA ASP A 90 5.51 -5.43 6.86
C ASP A 90 5.93 -5.19 8.33
N LYS A 91 5.28 -5.88 9.28
CA LYS A 91 5.56 -5.75 10.72
C LYS A 91 5.39 -7.06 11.45
N THR A 92 6.31 -7.36 12.38
CA THR A 92 6.11 -8.42 13.36
C THR A 92 5.09 -7.96 14.40
N TYR A 93 3.82 -8.22 14.15
CA TYR A 93 2.73 -7.84 15.06
C TYR A 93 2.81 -8.60 16.37
N PRO A 94 2.52 -7.98 17.51
CA PRO A 94 2.38 -8.65 18.79
C PRO A 94 1.12 -9.51 18.82
N TRP A 95 1.24 -10.68 19.44
CA TRP A 95 0.15 -11.60 19.74
C TRP A 95 -0.09 -11.64 21.24
N LEU A 96 -1.34 -11.79 21.61
CA LEU A 96 -1.68 -12.23 22.95
C LEU A 96 -1.58 -13.75 22.97
N CYS A 97 -0.69 -14.27 23.81
CA CYS A 97 -0.36 -15.68 23.90
C CYS A 97 -0.88 -16.26 25.21
N VAL A 98 -1.47 -17.44 25.15
CA VAL A 98 -1.82 -18.24 26.33
C VAL A 98 -1.08 -19.59 26.21
N SER A 99 -0.20 -19.90 27.17
CA SER A 99 0.58 -21.14 27.20
C SER A 99 -0.30 -22.32 27.64
N TRP A 100 -1.21 -22.74 26.76
CA TRP A 100 -2.27 -23.70 27.06
C TRP A 100 -1.76 -25.07 27.49
N SER A 101 -0.60 -25.49 27.02
CA SER A 101 0.05 -26.75 27.38
C SER A 101 0.66 -26.78 28.79
N ASP A 102 0.83 -25.61 29.43
CA ASP A 102 1.36 -25.54 30.78
C ASP A 102 0.33 -26.06 31.80
N GLU A 103 0.77 -26.60 32.92
CA GLU A 103 -0.08 -27.01 34.03
C GLU A 103 -0.95 -25.84 34.53
N PHE A 104 -0.32 -24.67 34.69
CA PHE A 104 -0.99 -23.40 34.96
C PHE A 104 -0.81 -22.46 33.76
N PRO A 105 -1.77 -22.39 32.83
CA PRO A 105 -1.68 -21.53 31.66
C PRO A 105 -1.34 -20.08 32.01
N ARG A 106 -0.43 -19.50 31.22
CA ARG A 106 0.04 -18.13 31.39
C ARG A 106 -0.41 -17.25 30.23
N VAL A 107 -0.90 -16.04 30.52
CA VAL A 107 -1.15 -15.01 29.52
C VAL A 107 0.03 -14.03 29.42
N PHE A 108 0.45 -13.70 28.20
CA PHE A 108 1.50 -12.71 27.95
C PHE A 108 1.45 -12.20 26.51
N VAL A 109 2.08 -11.05 26.25
CA VAL A 109 2.22 -10.47 24.91
C VAL A 109 3.56 -10.93 24.34
N GLY A 110 3.52 -11.64 23.21
CA GLY A 110 4.70 -12.17 22.51
C GLY A 110 4.76 -11.77 21.04
N ARG A 111 5.92 -11.99 20.42
CA ARG A 111 6.18 -11.82 18.99
C ARG A 111 6.92 -13.05 18.47
N GLY A 112 6.86 -13.28 17.17
CA GLY A 112 7.58 -14.37 16.51
C GLY A 112 6.71 -15.58 16.19
N SER A 113 7.35 -16.74 15.92
CA SER A 113 6.68 -17.96 15.47
C SER A 113 5.76 -18.55 16.53
N LYS A 114 4.63 -19.09 16.09
CA LYS A 114 3.63 -19.75 16.96
C LYS A 114 4.19 -21.09 17.45
N ARG A 115 4.01 -21.41 18.72
CA ARG A 115 4.38 -22.69 19.33
C ARG A 115 3.20 -23.62 19.41
N ARG A 116 3.42 -24.90 19.17
CA ARG A 116 2.39 -25.94 19.31
C ARG A 116 1.90 -26.02 20.76
N GLY A 117 0.59 -26.21 20.94
CA GLY A 117 -0.02 -26.31 22.26
C GLY A 117 -0.26 -24.96 22.96
N TRP A 118 -0.05 -23.82 22.28
CA TRP A 118 -0.39 -22.50 22.79
C TRP A 118 -1.56 -21.91 22.01
N ARG A 119 -2.35 -21.05 22.66
CA ARG A 119 -3.43 -20.30 22.01
C ARG A 119 -2.98 -18.87 21.73
N TYR A 120 -3.35 -18.33 20.56
CA TYR A 120 -2.94 -17.02 20.09
C TYR A 120 -4.16 -16.20 19.70
N PHE A 121 -4.17 -14.94 20.12
CA PHE A 121 -5.20 -13.96 19.79
C PHE A 121 -4.57 -12.71 19.18
N GLY A 122 -5.22 -12.09 18.23
CA GLY A 122 -4.69 -11.01 17.43
C GLY A 122 -4.46 -11.45 15.98
N PRO A 123 -3.52 -10.84 15.24
CA PRO A 123 -2.49 -9.90 15.71
C PRO A 123 -3.02 -8.52 16.07
N TYR A 124 -2.25 -7.78 16.89
CA TYR A 124 -2.64 -6.43 17.34
C TYR A 124 -1.69 -5.38 16.79
N GLY A 125 -2.19 -4.20 16.46
CA GLY A 125 -1.38 -3.11 15.92
C GLY A 125 -0.29 -2.60 16.88
N HIS A 126 -0.59 -2.59 18.20
CA HIS A 126 0.32 -2.04 19.21
C HIS A 126 0.40 -2.90 20.46
N ALA A 127 1.63 -3.23 20.89
CA ALA A 127 1.88 -4.06 22.07
C ALA A 127 1.44 -3.40 23.39
N TRP A 128 1.48 -2.08 23.49
CA TRP A 128 1.06 -1.36 24.70
C TRP A 128 -0.45 -1.43 24.90
N ALA A 129 -1.25 -1.24 23.83
CA ALA A 129 -2.70 -1.28 23.90
C ALA A 129 -3.23 -2.65 24.36
N ILE A 130 -2.61 -3.74 23.87
CA ILE A 130 -3.01 -5.09 24.32
C ILE A 130 -2.55 -5.37 25.75
N ARG A 131 -1.41 -4.83 26.21
CA ARG A 131 -0.99 -4.98 27.62
C ARG A 131 -1.98 -4.32 28.57
N ASP A 132 -2.45 -3.11 28.26
CA ASP A 132 -3.47 -2.41 29.05
C ASP A 132 -4.78 -3.21 29.08
N THR A 133 -5.17 -3.77 27.94
CA THR A 133 -6.36 -4.65 27.84
C THR A 133 -6.20 -5.90 28.70
N VAL A 134 -5.03 -6.55 28.66
CA VAL A 134 -4.74 -7.74 29.50
C VAL A 134 -4.77 -7.36 30.98
N ASP A 135 -4.17 -6.24 31.38
CA ASP A 135 -4.17 -5.80 32.78
C ASP A 135 -5.59 -5.57 33.31
N ALA A 136 -6.46 -5.00 32.48
CA ALA A 136 -7.87 -4.83 32.82
C ALA A 136 -8.62 -6.18 32.85
N LEU A 137 -8.35 -7.11 31.92
CA LEU A 137 -8.96 -8.44 31.89
C LEU A 137 -8.55 -9.32 33.06
N LEU A 138 -7.35 -9.15 33.62
CA LEU A 138 -6.91 -9.89 34.80
C LEU A 138 -7.74 -9.59 36.05
N SER A 139 -8.45 -8.45 36.14
CA SER A 139 -9.42 -8.20 37.21
C SER A 139 -10.69 -9.01 37.08
N VAL A 140 -11.02 -9.48 35.87
CA VAL A 140 -12.18 -10.33 35.58
C VAL A 140 -11.80 -11.80 35.57
N PHE A 141 -10.64 -12.11 34.96
CA PHE A 141 -10.08 -13.46 34.81
C PHE A 141 -8.71 -13.51 35.50
N PRO A 142 -8.64 -13.80 36.81
CA PRO A 142 -7.39 -13.70 37.57
C PRO A 142 -6.42 -14.86 37.26
N MET A 143 -5.99 -14.94 36.01
CA MET A 143 -5.06 -15.98 35.57
C MET A 143 -3.59 -15.53 35.69
N ARG A 144 -2.68 -16.48 35.63
CA ARG A 144 -1.24 -16.23 35.71
C ARG A 144 -0.74 -15.41 34.53
N SER A 145 0.05 -14.32 34.79
CA SER A 145 0.76 -13.55 33.76
C SER A 145 2.29 -13.49 33.99
N CYS A 146 2.77 -13.88 35.17
CA CYS A 146 4.17 -13.80 35.59
C CYS A 146 5.09 -14.78 34.81
N SER A 147 6.39 -14.46 34.79
CA SER A 147 7.43 -15.33 34.20
C SER A 147 7.60 -16.63 34.99
N ALA A 148 8.20 -17.66 34.36
CA ALA A 148 8.51 -18.90 35.06
C ALA A 148 9.51 -18.69 36.23
N ALA A 149 10.42 -17.72 36.12
CA ALA A 149 11.34 -17.37 37.21
C ALA A 149 10.59 -16.76 38.41
N THR A 150 9.69 -15.80 38.17
CA THR A 150 8.86 -15.19 39.22
C THR A 150 7.94 -16.22 39.86
N PHE A 151 7.37 -17.14 39.09
CA PHE A 151 6.54 -18.23 39.60
C PHE A 151 7.31 -19.13 40.58
N ARG A 152 8.50 -19.60 40.21
CA ARG A 152 9.36 -20.43 41.07
C ARG A 152 9.81 -19.72 42.33
N SER A 153 10.18 -18.42 42.22
CA SER A 153 10.58 -17.63 43.37
C SER A 153 9.44 -17.44 44.37
N ALA A 154 8.22 -17.16 43.88
CA ALA A 154 7.02 -17.06 44.73
C ALA A 154 6.69 -18.39 45.41
N ALA A 155 6.78 -19.52 44.68
CA ALA A 155 6.59 -20.84 45.21
C ALA A 155 7.58 -21.17 46.33
N ALA A 156 8.85 -20.85 46.14
CA ALA A 156 9.94 -21.10 47.12
C ALA A 156 9.75 -20.21 48.39
N SER A 157 9.25 -18.98 48.24
CA SER A 157 9.03 -18.06 49.36
C SER A 157 7.70 -18.27 50.13
N GLY A 158 6.76 -19.05 49.55
CA GLY A 158 5.41 -19.21 50.06
C GLY A 158 4.57 -17.93 50.01
N ARG A 159 5.05 -16.89 49.28
CA ARG A 159 4.38 -15.59 49.18
C ARG A 159 4.03 -15.27 47.74
N PRO A 160 2.78 -14.85 47.44
CA PRO A 160 2.44 -14.50 46.05
C PRO A 160 3.10 -13.19 45.64
N CYS A 161 3.22 -12.98 44.31
CA CYS A 161 3.63 -11.67 43.78
C CYS A 161 2.51 -10.63 43.96
N LEU A 162 2.78 -9.36 43.67
CA LEU A 162 1.83 -8.25 43.79
C LEU A 162 0.45 -8.57 43.17
N LEU A 163 0.43 -9.18 41.98
CA LEU A 163 -0.84 -9.52 41.33
C LEU A 163 -1.70 -10.52 42.11
N GLY A 164 -1.07 -11.40 42.89
CA GLY A 164 -1.79 -12.30 43.79
C GLY A 164 -2.30 -11.63 45.09
N TYR A 165 -1.73 -10.47 45.47
CA TYR A 165 -2.23 -9.68 46.59
C TYR A 165 -3.39 -8.75 46.20
N ILE A 166 -3.42 -8.29 44.95
CA ILE A 166 -4.47 -7.39 44.40
C ILE A 166 -5.52 -8.15 43.58
N ASP A 167 -5.63 -9.47 43.78
CA ASP A 167 -6.61 -10.38 43.16
C ASP A 167 -6.64 -10.37 41.60
N LYS A 168 -5.58 -9.86 40.95
CA LYS A 168 -5.40 -9.98 39.52
C LYS A 168 -4.74 -11.31 39.08
N CYS A 169 -4.46 -12.18 40.04
CA CYS A 169 -3.95 -13.53 39.81
C CYS A 169 -4.44 -14.44 40.94
N SER A 170 -4.96 -15.60 40.60
CA SER A 170 -5.42 -16.64 41.55
C SER A 170 -4.31 -17.29 42.38
N ALA A 171 -3.05 -16.80 42.20
CA ALA A 171 -1.85 -17.23 42.94
C ALA A 171 -1.59 -18.77 42.94
N PRO A 172 -1.56 -19.42 41.77
CA PRO A 172 -1.32 -20.86 41.68
C PRO A 172 0.10 -21.26 42.20
N CYS A 173 1.05 -20.31 42.20
CA CYS A 173 2.41 -20.52 42.70
C CYS A 173 2.48 -20.90 44.18
N ILE A 174 1.50 -20.56 44.98
CA ILE A 174 1.43 -20.88 46.41
C ILE A 174 0.23 -21.80 46.76
N GLY A 175 -0.34 -22.46 45.74
CA GLY A 175 -1.39 -23.46 45.94
C GLY A 175 -2.77 -22.89 46.31
N ARG A 176 -3.04 -21.59 46.08
CA ARG A 176 -4.38 -21.01 46.34
C ARG A 176 -5.49 -21.53 45.42
N ILE A 177 -5.10 -22.12 44.28
CA ILE A 177 -6.02 -22.67 43.27
C ILE A 177 -5.44 -23.97 42.71
N THR A 178 -6.32 -24.91 42.36
CA THR A 178 -5.93 -26.16 41.69
C THR A 178 -5.65 -25.93 40.21
N PRO A 179 -4.88 -26.82 39.54
CA PRO A 179 -4.64 -26.75 38.10
C PRO A 179 -5.93 -26.72 37.27
N GLU A 180 -6.94 -27.52 37.68
CA GLU A 180 -8.24 -27.62 36.98
C GLU A 180 -9.00 -26.29 37.05
N ALA A 181 -9.14 -25.73 38.27
CA ALA A 181 -9.86 -24.47 38.48
C ALA A 181 -9.12 -23.28 37.78
N HIS A 182 -7.77 -23.27 37.77
CA HIS A 182 -7.01 -22.27 37.03
C HIS A 182 -7.22 -22.39 35.52
N ARG A 183 -7.34 -23.61 35.01
CA ARG A 183 -7.63 -23.90 33.62
C ARG A 183 -9.01 -23.43 33.19
N GLU A 184 -10.02 -23.53 34.06
CA GLU A 184 -11.36 -22.98 33.82
C GLU A 184 -11.31 -21.45 33.64
N ILE A 185 -10.56 -20.74 34.50
CA ILE A 185 -10.36 -19.29 34.34
C ILE A 185 -9.67 -18.99 33.01
N ALA A 186 -8.67 -19.77 32.65
CA ALA A 186 -7.95 -19.58 31.37
C ALA A 186 -8.83 -19.91 30.16
N ASP A 187 -9.78 -20.85 30.27
CA ASP A 187 -10.73 -21.19 29.21
C ASP A 187 -11.76 -20.08 29.01
N ASP A 188 -12.28 -19.52 30.09
CA ASP A 188 -13.15 -18.35 30.07
C ASP A 188 -12.49 -17.13 29.45
N PHE A 189 -11.21 -16.88 29.82
CA PHE A 189 -10.40 -15.84 29.19
C PHE A 189 -10.26 -16.06 27.69
N CYS A 190 -9.93 -17.30 27.28
CA CYS A 190 -9.81 -17.66 25.89
C CYS A 190 -11.15 -17.56 25.14
N ALA A 191 -12.26 -17.92 25.77
CA ALA A 191 -13.60 -17.79 25.22
C ALA A 191 -13.97 -16.32 24.98
N PHE A 192 -13.68 -15.45 25.94
CA PHE A 192 -13.85 -14.00 25.80
C PHE A 192 -13.01 -13.43 24.66
N MET A 193 -11.70 -13.73 24.66
CA MET A 193 -10.80 -13.31 23.58
C MET A 193 -11.17 -13.90 22.23
N GLY A 194 -11.91 -14.98 22.20
CA GLY A 194 -12.45 -15.60 21.00
C GLY A 194 -13.80 -15.03 20.54
N GLY A 195 -14.31 -13.97 21.18
CA GLY A 195 -15.56 -13.30 20.78
C GLY A 195 -16.82 -13.77 21.52
N GLN A 196 -16.76 -14.71 22.46
CA GLN A 196 -17.93 -15.13 23.24
C GLN A 196 -18.29 -14.14 24.36
N THR A 197 -18.30 -12.85 24.03
CA THR A 197 -18.45 -11.75 24.99
C THR A 197 -19.80 -11.76 25.66
N ARG A 198 -20.91 -11.97 24.91
CA ARG A 198 -22.28 -11.97 25.41
C ARG A 198 -22.58 -13.10 26.39
N VAL A 199 -21.95 -14.26 26.17
CA VAL A 199 -22.13 -15.42 27.07
C VAL A 199 -21.53 -15.12 28.43
N ILE A 200 -20.35 -14.50 28.45
CA ILE A 200 -19.64 -14.14 29.67
C ILE A 200 -20.34 -12.99 30.40
N GLU A 201 -20.79 -11.94 29.67
CA GLU A 201 -21.58 -10.86 30.27
C GLU A 201 -22.85 -11.41 31.00
N ARG A 202 -23.64 -12.22 30.29
CA ARG A 202 -24.83 -12.83 30.90
C ARG A 202 -24.51 -13.68 32.13
N ARG A 203 -23.40 -14.43 32.10
CA ARG A 203 -22.99 -15.22 33.25
C ARG A 203 -22.65 -14.32 34.44
N LEU A 204 -21.91 -13.25 34.26
CA LEU A 204 -21.58 -12.29 35.31
C LEU A 204 -22.84 -11.57 35.81
N GLU A 205 -23.78 -11.18 34.96
CA GLU A 205 -25.07 -10.59 35.34
C GLU A 205 -25.87 -11.54 36.21
N ASN A 206 -25.94 -12.82 35.84
CA ASN A 206 -26.63 -13.84 36.65
C ASN A 206 -25.95 -14.07 38.01
N GLN A 207 -24.59 -14.09 38.03
CA GLN A 207 -23.83 -14.21 39.27
C GLN A 207 -24.05 -13.01 40.19
N MET A 208 -24.07 -11.79 39.65
CA MET A 208 -24.36 -10.57 40.41
C MET A 208 -25.77 -10.60 41.00
N ALA A 209 -26.76 -10.99 40.20
CA ALA A 209 -28.15 -11.10 40.64
C ALA A 209 -28.31 -12.16 41.73
N ALA A 210 -27.69 -13.34 41.58
CA ALA A 210 -27.71 -14.41 42.57
C ALA A 210 -27.05 -13.99 43.89
N ALA A 211 -25.87 -13.35 43.83
CA ALA A 211 -25.19 -12.83 45.01
C ALA A 211 -26.04 -11.76 45.74
N SER A 212 -26.68 -10.87 44.99
CA SER A 212 -27.58 -9.85 45.53
C SER A 212 -28.81 -10.48 46.20
N HIS A 213 -29.42 -11.49 45.57
CA HIS A 213 -30.57 -12.21 46.13
C HIS A 213 -30.21 -12.95 47.42
N ASN A 214 -28.99 -13.48 47.51
CA ASN A 214 -28.49 -14.15 48.71
C ASN A 214 -27.97 -13.18 49.78
N MET A 215 -28.14 -11.85 49.59
CA MET A 215 -27.63 -10.79 50.47
C MET A 215 -26.11 -10.74 50.61
N GLU A 216 -25.36 -11.37 49.66
CA GLU A 216 -23.89 -11.33 49.55
C GLU A 216 -23.44 -10.04 48.84
N TYR A 217 -23.71 -8.88 49.44
CA TYR A 217 -23.56 -7.58 48.77
C TYR A 217 -22.11 -7.26 48.36
N GLU A 218 -21.13 -7.67 49.18
CA GLU A 218 -19.70 -7.48 48.81
C GLU A 218 -19.33 -8.27 47.54
N ARG A 219 -19.80 -9.50 47.44
CA ARG A 219 -19.61 -10.34 46.27
C ARG A 219 -20.37 -9.78 45.06
N ALA A 220 -21.59 -9.29 45.24
CA ALA A 220 -22.34 -8.63 44.18
C ALA A 220 -21.62 -7.38 43.68
N ALA A 221 -21.00 -6.58 44.56
CA ALA A 221 -20.20 -5.42 44.20
C ALA A 221 -18.93 -5.77 43.39
N VAL A 222 -18.21 -6.82 43.77
CA VAL A 222 -17.04 -7.33 43.03
C VAL A 222 -17.44 -7.74 41.61
N VAL A 223 -18.55 -8.51 41.47
CA VAL A 223 -19.02 -8.95 40.14
C VAL A 223 -19.52 -7.77 39.30
N ARG A 224 -20.18 -6.78 39.92
CA ARG A 224 -20.58 -5.53 39.25
C ARG A 224 -19.35 -4.79 38.69
N ASP A 225 -18.29 -4.68 39.47
CA ASP A 225 -17.08 -3.99 39.09
C ASP A 225 -16.33 -4.75 37.97
N GLN A 226 -16.34 -6.09 38.01
CA GLN A 226 -15.86 -6.95 36.95
C GLN A 226 -16.65 -6.72 35.63
N LEU A 227 -18.00 -6.67 35.73
CA LEU A 227 -18.85 -6.41 34.57
C LEU A 227 -18.60 -5.00 33.99
N GLY A 228 -18.43 -3.99 34.88
CA GLY A 228 -18.06 -2.63 34.48
C GLY A 228 -16.71 -2.57 33.75
N ALA A 229 -15.68 -3.26 34.24
CA ALA A 229 -14.38 -3.36 33.61
C ALA A 229 -14.47 -4.05 32.23
N LEU A 230 -15.26 -5.12 32.14
CA LEU A 230 -15.49 -5.84 30.89
C LEU A 230 -16.17 -4.93 29.83
N ARG A 231 -17.24 -4.22 30.21
CA ARG A 231 -17.93 -3.29 29.30
C ARG A 231 -17.05 -2.16 28.84
N LYS A 232 -16.22 -1.60 29.70
CA LYS A 232 -15.24 -0.56 29.33
C LYS A 232 -14.20 -1.05 28.31
N ILE A 233 -13.78 -2.32 28.38
CA ILE A 233 -12.89 -2.93 27.37
C ILE A 233 -13.65 -3.10 26.05
N LEU A 234 -14.90 -3.54 26.10
CA LEU A 234 -15.74 -3.73 24.91
C LEU A 234 -16.09 -2.41 24.21
N GLU A 235 -16.26 -1.31 24.97
CA GLU A 235 -16.48 0.03 24.41
C GLU A 235 -15.27 0.55 23.62
N ARG A 236 -14.04 0.20 24.03
CA ARG A 236 -12.82 0.57 23.30
C ARG A 236 -12.68 -0.12 21.95
N ASN A 237 -13.28 -1.30 21.78
CA ASN A 237 -13.31 -2.03 20.52
C ASN A 237 -14.57 -1.63 19.75
N ALA A 238 -14.40 -0.74 18.76
CA ALA A 238 -15.54 -0.25 17.97
C ALA A 238 -16.36 -1.40 17.37
N ILE A 239 -17.68 -1.38 17.57
CA ILE A 239 -18.62 -2.24 16.86
C ILE A 239 -18.69 -1.71 15.44
N VAL A 240 -18.23 -2.51 14.48
CA VAL A 240 -18.22 -2.14 13.04
C VAL A 240 -19.32 -2.84 12.25
N LEU A 241 -19.82 -4.00 12.76
CA LEU A 241 -20.96 -4.73 12.21
C LEU A 241 -21.98 -4.98 13.33
N GLN A 242 -23.10 -4.25 13.29
CA GLN A 242 -24.11 -4.27 14.34
C GLN A 242 -24.85 -5.62 14.43
N ASP A 243 -24.84 -6.41 13.35
CA ASP A 243 -25.46 -7.74 13.28
C ASP A 243 -24.66 -8.85 13.99
N GLY A 244 -23.50 -8.53 14.58
CA GLY A 244 -22.63 -9.49 15.25
C GLY A 244 -21.97 -10.48 14.29
N THR A 245 -21.87 -10.17 13.00
CA THR A 245 -21.29 -11.04 11.99
C THR A 245 -19.78 -11.22 12.22
N ASP A 246 -19.31 -12.49 12.11
CA ASP A 246 -17.91 -12.81 11.97
C ASP A 246 -17.49 -12.67 10.50
N ALA A 247 -16.47 -11.87 10.22
CA ALA A 247 -15.97 -11.66 8.89
C ALA A 247 -14.46 -11.39 8.88
N ASP A 248 -13.79 -11.73 7.77
CA ASP A 248 -12.51 -11.14 7.41
C ASP A 248 -12.75 -10.15 6.28
N VAL A 249 -12.27 -8.93 6.45
CA VAL A 249 -12.41 -7.86 5.46
C VAL A 249 -11.05 -7.58 4.86
N VAL A 250 -10.93 -7.87 3.58
CA VAL A 250 -9.67 -7.76 2.82
C VAL A 250 -9.79 -6.64 1.82
N ALA A 251 -8.81 -5.75 1.79
CA ALA A 251 -8.69 -4.76 0.73
C ALA A 251 -7.24 -4.61 0.28
N MET A 252 -7.07 -4.18 -0.96
CA MET A 252 -5.78 -3.99 -1.60
C MET A 252 -5.63 -2.58 -2.13
N ALA A 253 -4.40 -2.08 -2.09
CA ALA A 253 -3.96 -0.94 -2.87
C ALA A 253 -2.88 -1.43 -3.82
N VAL A 254 -3.11 -1.27 -5.11
CA VAL A 254 -2.28 -1.83 -6.17
C VAL A 254 -1.66 -0.70 -6.97
N ASP A 255 -0.35 -0.78 -7.20
CA ASP A 255 0.30 0.01 -8.23
C ASP A 255 1.03 -0.89 -9.24
N GLN A 256 1.91 -0.29 -10.04
CA GLN A 256 2.57 -1.00 -11.13
C GLN A 256 3.58 -2.05 -10.65
N LEU A 257 4.28 -1.81 -9.54
CA LEU A 257 5.34 -2.69 -9.02
C LEU A 257 5.00 -3.34 -7.68
N GLU A 258 4.10 -2.73 -6.88
CA GLU A 258 3.81 -3.18 -5.52
C GLU A 258 2.31 -3.31 -5.27
N VAL A 259 1.96 -4.17 -4.34
CA VAL A 259 0.62 -4.29 -3.80
C VAL A 259 0.69 -4.28 -2.27
N ALA A 260 -0.11 -3.42 -1.64
CA ALA A 260 -0.34 -3.48 -0.20
C ALA A 260 -1.71 -4.09 0.07
N VAL A 261 -1.76 -5.03 0.98
CA VAL A 261 -3.00 -5.68 1.42
C VAL A 261 -3.23 -5.39 2.89
N GLN A 262 -4.47 -5.10 3.24
CA GLN A 262 -4.89 -4.97 4.63
C GLN A 262 -6.06 -5.92 4.91
N VAL A 263 -6.03 -6.53 6.09
CA VAL A 263 -7.10 -7.41 6.57
C VAL A 263 -7.53 -6.97 7.95
N PHE A 264 -8.85 -6.80 8.13
CA PHE A 264 -9.46 -6.67 9.43
C PHE A 264 -10.18 -7.97 9.80
N HIS A 265 -9.80 -8.56 10.90
CA HIS A 265 -10.47 -9.73 11.47
C HIS A 265 -11.60 -9.26 12.39
N VAL A 266 -12.83 -9.42 11.92
CA VAL A 266 -14.05 -9.06 12.67
C VAL A 266 -14.66 -10.30 13.30
N ARG A 267 -14.91 -10.26 14.61
CA ARG A 267 -15.58 -11.34 15.36
C ARG A 267 -16.61 -10.72 16.29
N ASP A 268 -17.80 -11.30 16.32
CA ASP A 268 -18.97 -10.76 17.03
C ASP A 268 -19.23 -9.27 16.69
N GLY A 269 -19.08 -8.92 15.40
CA GLY A 269 -19.23 -7.55 14.88
C GLY A 269 -18.15 -6.56 15.28
N ARG A 270 -17.07 -6.97 15.94
CA ARG A 270 -15.96 -6.12 16.42
C ARG A 270 -14.65 -6.45 15.75
N VAL A 271 -13.85 -5.45 15.45
CA VAL A 271 -12.48 -5.65 14.95
C VAL A 271 -11.62 -6.19 16.07
N GLN A 272 -11.19 -7.44 15.96
CA GLN A 272 -10.31 -8.09 16.93
C GLN A 272 -8.83 -8.02 16.55
N GLY A 273 -8.52 -7.77 15.29
CA GLY A 273 -7.16 -7.65 14.83
C GLY A 273 -7.08 -7.08 13.42
N GLU A 274 -5.93 -6.52 13.12
CA GLU A 274 -5.58 -6.01 11.80
C GLU A 274 -4.21 -6.56 11.38
N ARG A 275 -4.08 -6.88 10.09
CA ARG A 275 -2.79 -7.27 9.49
C ARG A 275 -2.61 -6.58 8.16
N GLY A 276 -1.36 -6.22 7.85
CA GLY A 276 -0.99 -5.63 6.58
C GLY A 276 0.22 -6.32 5.97
N TRP A 277 0.20 -6.44 4.68
CA TRP A 277 1.28 -7.00 3.88
C TRP A 277 1.62 -6.07 2.74
N VAL A 278 2.89 -6.07 2.34
CA VAL A 278 3.33 -5.46 1.10
C VAL A 278 4.06 -6.53 0.29
N ALA A 279 3.76 -6.61 -0.99
CA ALA A 279 4.42 -7.55 -1.90
C ALA A 279 4.77 -6.86 -3.21
N ASP A 280 5.85 -7.30 -3.84
CA ASP A 280 6.17 -6.93 -5.21
C ASP A 280 5.18 -7.65 -6.15
N ARG A 281 4.62 -6.93 -7.11
CA ARG A 281 3.80 -7.55 -8.16
C ARG A 281 4.67 -8.42 -9.05
N ALA A 282 4.32 -9.69 -9.11
CA ALA A 282 5.05 -10.67 -9.89
C ALA A 282 4.67 -10.67 -11.38
N ASP A 283 3.46 -10.20 -11.66
CA ASP A 283 2.86 -10.19 -13.01
C ASP A 283 1.86 -9.03 -13.16
N GLU A 284 1.27 -8.89 -14.34
CA GLU A 284 0.20 -7.95 -14.64
C GLU A 284 -1.19 -8.51 -14.29
N GLY A 285 -1.27 -9.49 -13.40
CA GLY A 285 -2.54 -10.06 -12.95
C GLY A 285 -3.53 -9.00 -12.48
N ASP A 286 -4.78 -9.20 -12.80
CA ASP A 286 -5.87 -8.32 -12.35
C ASP A 286 -6.09 -8.43 -10.83
N GLU A 287 -6.92 -7.56 -10.29
CA GLU A 287 -7.25 -7.54 -8.86
C GLU A 287 -7.84 -8.87 -8.38
N SER A 288 -8.63 -9.55 -9.21
CA SER A 288 -9.22 -10.85 -8.91
C SER A 288 -8.18 -11.96 -8.73
N THR A 289 -7.14 -11.96 -9.56
CA THR A 289 -5.99 -12.89 -9.47
C THR A 289 -5.17 -12.62 -8.20
N LEU A 290 -4.92 -11.35 -7.88
CA LEU A 290 -4.18 -10.96 -6.68
C LEU A 290 -4.93 -11.35 -5.40
N ILE A 291 -6.25 -11.15 -5.37
CA ILE A 291 -7.10 -11.55 -4.24
C ILE A 291 -7.11 -13.07 -4.07
N GLU A 292 -7.23 -13.83 -5.16
CA GLU A 292 -7.18 -15.31 -5.11
C GLU A 292 -5.87 -15.78 -4.48
N ALA A 293 -4.73 -15.31 -4.98
CA ALA A 293 -3.41 -15.68 -4.46
C ALA A 293 -3.25 -15.29 -2.99
N PHE A 294 -3.74 -14.11 -2.61
CA PHE A 294 -3.69 -13.64 -1.24
C PHE A 294 -4.54 -14.48 -0.29
N LEU A 295 -5.79 -14.78 -0.63
CA LEU A 295 -6.66 -15.59 0.22
C LEU A 295 -6.12 -17.00 0.41
N LEU A 296 -5.54 -17.60 -0.63
CA LEU A 296 -4.86 -18.89 -0.51
C LEU A 296 -3.71 -18.83 0.50
N GLN A 297 -2.85 -17.83 0.42
CA GLN A 297 -1.75 -17.66 1.37
C GLN A 297 -2.26 -17.38 2.78
N LEU A 298 -3.20 -16.45 2.94
CA LEU A 298 -3.74 -16.05 4.24
C LEU A 298 -4.27 -17.26 5.03
N TYR A 299 -5.13 -18.05 4.40
CA TYR A 299 -5.74 -19.18 5.08
C TYR A 299 -4.81 -20.39 5.17
N ALA A 300 -3.83 -20.54 4.26
CA ALA A 300 -2.77 -21.53 4.40
C ALA A 300 -1.90 -21.28 5.65
N GLU A 301 -1.64 -20.02 5.99
CA GLU A 301 -0.91 -19.63 7.19
C GLU A 301 -1.76 -19.76 8.48
N GLN A 302 -3.06 -19.49 8.37
CA GLN A 302 -3.96 -19.45 9.52
C GLN A 302 -4.42 -20.85 9.97
N VAL A 303 -4.63 -21.78 9.04
CA VAL A 303 -5.13 -23.14 9.32
C VAL A 303 -3.98 -24.12 9.50
N SER A 304 -3.94 -24.81 10.64
CA SER A 304 -3.00 -25.90 10.90
C SER A 304 -3.75 -27.25 10.99
N PRO A 305 -3.13 -28.37 10.56
CA PRO A 305 -3.72 -29.70 10.69
C PRO A 305 -4.11 -30.07 12.12
N ASP A 306 -3.36 -29.57 13.10
CA ASP A 306 -3.55 -29.87 14.52
C ASP A 306 -4.66 -29.06 15.19
N MET A 307 -5.34 -28.16 14.48
CA MET A 307 -6.42 -27.34 15.02
C MET A 307 -7.68 -28.16 15.31
N THR A 308 -8.29 -27.87 16.45
CA THR A 308 -9.61 -28.37 16.79
C THR A 308 -10.69 -27.77 15.85
N PRO A 309 -11.86 -28.41 15.71
CA PRO A 309 -12.95 -27.85 14.91
C PRO A 309 -13.37 -26.42 15.33
N VAL A 310 -13.27 -26.11 16.60
CA VAL A 310 -13.59 -24.76 17.13
C VAL A 310 -12.53 -23.74 16.69
N GLU A 311 -11.25 -24.10 16.76
CA GLU A 311 -10.17 -23.22 16.31
C GLU A 311 -10.21 -22.99 14.79
N ARG A 312 -10.52 -24.02 14.00
CA ARG A 312 -10.72 -23.88 12.54
C ARG A 312 -11.86 -22.92 12.19
N ARG A 313 -12.99 -23.00 12.90
CA ARG A 313 -14.12 -22.07 12.73
C ARG A 313 -13.77 -20.64 13.07
N ARG A 314 -12.83 -20.41 13.98
CA ARG A 314 -12.31 -19.08 14.31
C ARG A 314 -11.30 -18.58 13.28
N ALA A 315 -10.44 -19.45 12.78
CA ALA A 315 -9.44 -19.12 11.76
C ALA A 315 -10.09 -18.74 10.44
N VAL A 316 -11.12 -19.47 10.03
CA VAL A 316 -11.88 -19.21 8.80
C VAL A 316 -13.29 -18.73 9.19
N PRO A 317 -13.63 -17.43 9.02
CA PRO A 317 -14.96 -16.90 9.33
C PRO A 317 -16.01 -17.36 8.30
N PRO A 318 -17.33 -17.22 8.61
CA PRO A 318 -18.39 -17.56 7.67
C PRO A 318 -18.48 -16.59 6.48
N LEU A 319 -17.83 -15.42 6.57
CA LEU A 319 -17.92 -14.37 5.59
C LEU A 319 -16.52 -13.77 5.31
N VAL A 320 -16.20 -13.61 4.03
CA VAL A 320 -15.02 -12.87 3.57
C VAL A 320 -15.49 -11.73 2.67
N LEU A 321 -15.17 -10.50 3.04
CA LEU A 321 -15.50 -9.30 2.27
C LEU A 321 -14.28 -8.86 1.48
N VAL A 322 -14.47 -8.65 0.18
CA VAL A 322 -13.39 -8.33 -0.79
C VAL A 322 -13.81 -7.21 -1.73
N PRO A 323 -12.88 -6.45 -2.32
CA PRO A 323 -13.19 -5.41 -3.32
C PRO A 323 -13.55 -5.99 -4.69
N ALA A 324 -12.95 -7.12 -5.08
CA ALA A 324 -13.27 -7.89 -6.27
C ALA A 324 -13.35 -9.38 -5.93
N LEU A 325 -14.18 -10.16 -6.67
CA LEU A 325 -14.25 -11.60 -6.44
C LEU A 325 -12.99 -12.28 -6.99
N PRO A 326 -12.45 -13.29 -6.29
CA PRO A 326 -11.34 -14.09 -6.80
C PRO A 326 -11.76 -14.87 -8.05
N ASN A 327 -10.81 -15.17 -8.91
CA ASN A 327 -11.05 -16.07 -10.03
C ASN A 327 -11.42 -17.46 -9.49
N GLY A 328 -12.61 -17.99 -9.84
CA GLY A 328 -13.11 -19.23 -9.24
C GLY A 328 -13.63 -19.05 -7.80
N ALA A 329 -14.35 -17.97 -7.52
CA ALA A 329 -14.88 -17.65 -6.19
C ALA A 329 -15.66 -18.81 -5.54
N GLU A 330 -16.47 -19.54 -6.31
CA GLU A 330 -17.22 -20.71 -5.82
C GLU A 330 -16.30 -21.83 -5.33
N LEU A 331 -15.19 -22.07 -6.04
CA LEU A 331 -14.21 -23.09 -5.66
C LEU A 331 -13.46 -22.68 -4.38
N MET A 332 -13.15 -21.38 -4.26
CA MET A 332 -12.53 -20.82 -3.05
C MET A 332 -13.48 -20.94 -1.86
N GLU A 333 -14.77 -20.63 -2.02
CA GLU A 333 -15.78 -20.83 -0.98
C GLU A 333 -15.86 -22.29 -0.53
N GLN A 334 -15.82 -23.24 -1.47
CA GLN A 334 -15.81 -24.68 -1.16
C GLN A 334 -14.55 -25.10 -0.42
N LEU A 335 -13.37 -24.63 -0.85
CA LEU A 335 -12.10 -24.88 -0.16
C LEU A 335 -12.17 -24.37 1.29
N LEU A 336 -12.56 -23.11 1.48
CA LEU A 336 -12.67 -22.51 2.81
C LEU A 336 -13.74 -23.16 3.69
N ALA A 337 -14.86 -23.60 3.08
CA ALA A 337 -15.90 -24.34 3.78
C ALA A 337 -15.42 -25.71 4.26
N SER A 338 -14.58 -26.41 3.48
CA SER A 338 -13.93 -27.66 3.87
C SER A 338 -12.98 -27.44 5.07
N GLU A 339 -12.15 -26.39 5.04
CA GLU A 339 -11.26 -26.05 6.14
C GLU A 339 -12.00 -25.63 7.42
N ARG A 340 -13.09 -24.90 7.26
CA ARG A 340 -13.94 -24.45 8.36
C ARG A 340 -14.81 -25.57 8.97
N GLY A 341 -15.18 -26.57 8.18
CA GLY A 341 -16.23 -27.55 8.48
C GLY A 341 -17.64 -26.95 8.50
N ALA A 342 -17.87 -25.85 7.79
CA ALA A 342 -19.18 -25.17 7.65
C ALA A 342 -19.13 -24.18 6.48
N LYS A 343 -20.30 -23.72 6.01
CA LYS A 343 -20.41 -22.81 4.86
C LYS A 343 -19.62 -21.52 5.06
N VAL A 344 -18.92 -21.11 4.00
CA VAL A 344 -18.22 -19.81 3.85
C VAL A 344 -18.75 -19.11 2.63
N ARG A 345 -18.82 -17.79 2.67
CA ARG A 345 -19.17 -16.94 1.52
C ARG A 345 -18.11 -15.85 1.32
N ILE A 346 -17.79 -15.60 0.05
CA ILE A 346 -16.96 -14.49 -0.38
C ILE A 346 -17.85 -13.52 -1.14
N GLN A 347 -17.87 -12.24 -0.76
CA GLN A 347 -18.75 -11.27 -1.42
C GLN A 347 -18.18 -9.86 -1.43
N ILE A 348 -18.60 -9.08 -2.43
CA ILE A 348 -18.34 -7.66 -2.54
C ILE A 348 -19.51 -6.92 -1.89
N PRO A 349 -19.31 -6.22 -0.77
CA PRO A 349 -20.38 -5.46 -0.12
C PRO A 349 -20.73 -4.23 -0.96
N GLN A 350 -22.02 -4.05 -1.25
CA GLN A 350 -22.50 -2.95 -2.10
C GLN A 350 -22.97 -1.73 -1.28
N ARG A 351 -23.46 -1.93 -0.05
CA ARG A 351 -24.07 -0.90 0.79
C ARG A 351 -24.01 -1.25 2.27
N GLY A 352 -24.30 -0.27 3.14
CA GLY A 352 -24.37 -0.44 4.59
C GLY A 352 -23.01 -0.58 5.27
N ASP A 353 -23.01 -1.00 6.53
CA ASP A 353 -21.84 -1.06 7.41
C ASP A 353 -20.68 -1.88 6.80
N LYS A 354 -21.01 -2.97 6.09
CA LYS A 354 -20.02 -3.83 5.43
C LYS A 354 -19.25 -3.09 4.32
N ARG A 355 -19.94 -2.21 3.56
CA ARG A 355 -19.30 -1.38 2.54
C ARG A 355 -18.41 -0.31 3.17
N VAL A 356 -18.92 0.41 4.17
CA VAL A 356 -18.15 1.43 4.90
C VAL A 356 -16.89 0.82 5.53
N LEU A 357 -17.01 -0.40 6.06
CA LEU A 357 -15.85 -1.11 6.63
C LEU A 357 -14.83 -1.48 5.54
N LEU A 358 -15.28 -1.99 4.39
CA LEU A 358 -14.37 -2.30 3.26
C LEU A 358 -13.65 -1.04 2.77
N ASP A 359 -14.35 0.09 2.64
CA ASP A 359 -13.76 1.37 2.24
C ASP A 359 -12.71 1.87 3.26
N THR A 360 -12.94 1.60 4.54
CA THR A 360 -11.96 1.91 5.61
C THR A 360 -10.71 1.05 5.47
N VAL A 361 -10.86 -0.26 5.23
CA VAL A 361 -9.72 -1.17 5.03
C VAL A 361 -8.95 -0.79 3.75
N ALA A 362 -9.65 -0.40 2.69
CA ALA A 362 -9.04 0.06 1.44
C ALA A 362 -8.20 1.34 1.62
N ARG A 363 -8.69 2.31 2.41
CA ARG A 363 -7.87 3.48 2.79
C ARG A 363 -6.62 3.08 3.54
N ASN A 364 -6.73 2.18 4.51
CA ASN A 364 -5.56 1.71 5.25
C ASN A 364 -4.54 1.00 4.36
N ALA A 365 -5.00 0.22 3.36
CA ALA A 365 -4.12 -0.37 2.36
C ALA A 365 -3.39 0.69 1.52
N SER A 366 -4.10 1.73 1.06
CA SER A 366 -3.52 2.86 0.30
C SER A 366 -2.49 3.63 1.13
N GLU A 367 -2.79 3.93 2.38
CA GLU A 367 -1.85 4.58 3.29
C GLU A 367 -0.64 3.70 3.61
N ALA A 368 -0.82 2.38 3.74
CA ALA A 368 0.28 1.45 3.96
C ALA A 368 1.23 1.42 2.76
N LEU A 369 0.69 1.38 1.54
CA LEU A 369 1.49 1.46 0.30
C LEU A 369 2.26 2.78 0.21
N THR A 370 1.59 3.90 0.50
CA THR A 370 2.21 5.23 0.50
C THR A 370 3.34 5.33 1.53
N ARG A 371 3.13 4.83 2.75
CA ARG A 371 4.16 4.81 3.80
C ARG A 371 5.33 3.91 3.44
N HIS A 372 5.07 2.74 2.82
CA HIS A 372 6.12 1.84 2.35
C HIS A 372 7.00 2.52 1.32
N LYS A 373 6.41 3.11 0.29
CA LYS A 373 7.12 3.87 -0.75
C LYS A 373 7.92 5.04 -0.18
N THR A 374 7.33 5.81 0.74
CA THR A 374 8.01 6.93 1.38
C THR A 374 9.22 6.47 2.19
N ARG A 375 9.10 5.38 2.96
CA ARG A 375 10.21 4.81 3.73
C ARG A 375 11.33 4.34 2.82
N ARG A 376 10.99 3.57 1.77
CA ARG A 376 11.95 3.10 0.76
C ARG A 376 12.68 4.26 0.08
N ALA A 377 11.94 5.32 -0.24
CA ALA A 377 12.49 6.53 -0.86
C ALA A 377 13.41 7.33 0.07
N SER A 378 13.21 7.31 1.37
CA SER A 378 14.00 8.07 2.35
C SER A 378 15.22 7.33 2.88
N ASP A 379 15.29 6.02 2.71
CA ASP A 379 16.41 5.20 3.16
C ASP A 379 17.66 5.45 2.32
N LEU A 380 18.76 5.86 2.98
CA LEU A 380 20.01 6.22 2.31
C LEU A 380 20.66 5.01 1.61
N THR A 381 20.63 3.85 2.26
CA THR A 381 21.22 2.62 1.72
C THR A 381 20.48 2.16 0.47
N THR A 382 19.15 2.20 0.51
CA THR A 382 18.28 1.87 -0.62
C THR A 382 18.51 2.83 -1.79
N ARG A 383 18.68 4.12 -1.52
CA ARG A 383 18.95 5.13 -2.58
C ARG A 383 20.32 4.93 -3.24
N ASN A 384 21.36 4.71 -2.45
CA ASN A 384 22.70 4.46 -2.99
C ASN A 384 22.70 3.21 -3.86
N ARG A 385 22.08 2.13 -3.38
CA ARG A 385 21.90 0.90 -4.15
C ARG A 385 21.13 1.13 -5.45
N ALA A 386 20.08 1.96 -5.42
CA ALA A 386 19.31 2.28 -6.63
C ALA A 386 20.17 2.98 -7.70
N LEU A 387 21.02 3.93 -7.29
CA LEU A 387 21.93 4.63 -8.18
C LEU A 387 23.04 3.71 -8.72
N GLU A 388 23.57 2.81 -7.88
CA GLU A 388 24.55 1.79 -8.29
C GLU A 388 23.94 0.79 -9.28
N GLU A 389 22.72 0.30 -9.02
CA GLU A 389 22.01 -0.60 -9.95
C GLU A 389 21.71 0.06 -11.29
N ILE A 390 21.37 1.37 -11.33
CA ILE A 390 21.21 2.13 -12.57
C ILE A 390 22.56 2.26 -13.29
N GLN A 391 23.63 2.59 -12.57
CA GLN A 391 24.98 2.68 -13.13
C GLN A 391 25.38 1.37 -13.82
N GLU A 392 25.23 0.25 -13.10
CA GLU A 392 25.59 -1.08 -13.61
C GLU A 392 24.75 -1.48 -14.83
N ALA A 393 23.43 -1.30 -14.71
CA ALA A 393 22.47 -1.69 -15.75
C ALA A 393 22.66 -0.90 -17.05
N LEU A 394 22.95 0.40 -16.96
CA LEU A 394 23.16 1.27 -18.11
C LEU A 394 24.64 1.35 -18.55
N GLY A 395 25.56 0.67 -17.88
CA GLY A 395 27.00 0.70 -18.17
C GLY A 395 27.63 2.08 -17.99
N LEU A 396 27.16 2.87 -17.02
CA LEU A 396 27.66 4.24 -16.81
C LEU A 396 29.02 4.23 -16.09
N PRO A 397 29.91 5.18 -16.40
CA PRO A 397 31.23 5.28 -15.75
C PRO A 397 31.10 5.62 -14.25
N THR A 398 30.07 6.36 -13.86
CA THR A 398 29.78 6.76 -12.49
C THR A 398 28.27 6.69 -12.21
N ALA A 399 27.90 6.56 -10.94
CA ALA A 399 26.50 6.61 -10.54
C ALA A 399 25.87 7.96 -10.91
N PRO A 400 24.67 7.99 -11.53
CA PRO A 400 24.05 9.22 -11.99
C PRO A 400 23.41 9.97 -10.80
N LEU A 401 24.21 10.73 -10.06
CA LEU A 401 23.75 11.46 -8.88
C LEU A 401 22.69 12.50 -9.22
N ARG A 402 22.78 13.13 -10.41
CA ARG A 402 21.75 14.04 -10.91
C ARG A 402 21.06 13.43 -12.13
N ILE A 403 19.74 13.31 -12.03
CA ILE A 403 18.87 12.76 -13.06
C ILE A 403 17.82 13.79 -13.43
N GLU A 404 17.67 14.10 -14.71
CA GLU A 404 16.62 14.96 -15.25
C GLU A 404 15.64 14.10 -16.05
N CYS A 405 14.32 14.21 -15.79
CA CYS A 405 13.31 13.46 -16.53
C CYS A 405 12.33 14.43 -17.22
N PHE A 406 12.03 14.11 -18.47
CA PHE A 406 11.15 14.89 -19.33
C PHE A 406 9.91 14.09 -19.73
N ASP A 407 8.73 14.68 -19.55
CA ASP A 407 7.45 14.16 -19.99
C ASP A 407 6.75 15.17 -20.90
N ILE A 408 6.20 14.70 -22.02
CA ILE A 408 5.42 15.49 -22.96
C ILE A 408 3.94 15.22 -22.75
N SER A 409 3.19 16.26 -22.46
CA SER A 409 1.76 16.15 -22.21
C SER A 409 0.95 17.06 -23.13
N HIS A 410 -0.10 16.53 -23.76
CA HIS A 410 -1.01 17.27 -24.62
C HIS A 410 -2.25 17.76 -23.87
N LEU A 411 -2.51 19.06 -23.96
CA LEU A 411 -3.81 19.61 -23.59
C LEU A 411 -4.80 19.41 -24.73
N GLN A 412 -5.97 18.84 -24.42
CA GLN A 412 -7.02 18.61 -25.43
C GLN A 412 -7.21 19.85 -26.33
N GLY A 413 -6.57 19.82 -27.49
CA GLY A 413 -6.85 20.65 -28.66
C GLY A 413 -5.93 21.83 -28.94
N THR A 414 -5.09 22.37 -28.02
CA THR A 414 -4.42 23.66 -28.31
C THR A 414 -2.99 23.85 -27.83
N GLU A 415 -2.51 23.19 -26.78
CA GLU A 415 -1.15 23.44 -26.28
C GLU A 415 -0.44 22.16 -25.84
N THR A 416 0.78 21.96 -26.32
CA THR A 416 1.69 20.92 -25.84
C THR A 416 2.63 21.51 -24.81
N VAL A 417 2.74 20.86 -23.64
CA VAL A 417 3.60 21.29 -22.55
C VAL A 417 4.52 20.14 -22.16
N ALA A 418 5.81 20.43 -22.04
CA ALA A 418 6.77 19.49 -21.44
C ALA A 418 7.03 19.85 -19.99
N SER A 419 7.12 18.83 -19.14
CA SER A 419 7.58 18.94 -17.76
C SER A 419 8.99 18.39 -17.63
N MET A 420 9.81 19.05 -16.82
CA MET A 420 11.13 18.61 -16.41
C MET A 420 11.15 18.48 -14.90
N VAL A 421 11.48 17.31 -14.41
CA VAL A 421 11.74 17.07 -12.98
C VAL A 421 13.20 16.73 -12.77
N VAL A 422 13.71 17.07 -11.60
CA VAL A 422 15.12 16.88 -11.24
C VAL A 422 15.21 16.06 -9.97
N PHE A 423 16.08 15.05 -9.99
CA PHE A 423 16.44 14.26 -8.82
C PHE A 423 17.95 14.38 -8.57
N GLU A 424 18.31 14.57 -7.31
CA GLU A 424 19.70 14.54 -6.83
C GLU A 424 19.81 13.53 -5.69
N ASP A 425 20.84 12.68 -5.74
CA ASP A 425 21.06 11.61 -4.77
C ASP A 425 19.79 10.75 -4.56
N GLY A 426 19.02 10.51 -5.63
CA GLY A 426 17.75 9.79 -5.58
C GLY A 426 16.58 10.55 -4.91
N LEU A 427 16.73 11.85 -4.61
CA LEU A 427 15.68 12.70 -4.03
C LEU A 427 15.20 13.78 -5.00
N ALA A 428 13.90 14.06 -4.95
CA ALA A 428 13.27 15.08 -5.78
C ALA A 428 13.70 16.51 -5.39
N ARG A 429 14.27 17.26 -6.32
CA ARG A 429 14.64 18.68 -6.19
C ARG A 429 13.57 19.59 -6.79
N ARG A 430 12.45 19.74 -6.09
CA ARG A 430 11.26 20.45 -6.59
C ARG A 430 11.52 21.91 -6.98
N SER A 431 12.49 22.58 -6.36
CA SER A 431 12.89 23.95 -6.71
C SER A 431 13.45 24.07 -8.14
N GLU A 432 13.94 22.98 -8.69
CA GLU A 432 14.54 22.92 -10.03
C GLU A 432 13.60 22.38 -11.11
N TYR A 433 12.36 22.06 -10.76
CA TYR A 433 11.36 21.65 -11.74
C TYR A 433 11.03 22.78 -12.71
N ARG A 434 10.89 22.47 -13.98
CA ARG A 434 10.59 23.45 -15.04
C ARG A 434 9.49 22.94 -15.96
N ARG A 435 8.78 23.90 -16.56
CA ARG A 435 7.76 23.67 -17.58
C ARG A 435 8.17 24.41 -18.84
N PHE A 436 7.98 23.76 -19.97
CA PHE A 436 8.27 24.31 -21.28
C PHE A 436 7.00 24.26 -22.12
N VAL A 437 6.55 25.42 -22.56
CA VAL A 437 5.49 25.50 -23.58
C VAL A 437 6.14 25.21 -24.92
N VAL A 438 5.65 24.20 -25.63
CA VAL A 438 6.08 23.86 -26.99
C VAL A 438 5.48 24.85 -27.97
N ARG A 439 6.28 25.43 -28.86
CA ARG A 439 5.87 26.53 -29.74
C ARG A 439 5.72 26.15 -31.20
N THR A 440 6.51 25.19 -31.67
CA THR A 440 6.68 24.89 -33.08
C THR A 440 5.96 23.63 -33.55
N VAL A 441 5.66 22.69 -32.64
CA VAL A 441 5.08 21.37 -32.98
C VAL A 441 3.91 21.07 -32.07
N SER A 442 2.71 20.97 -32.61
CA SER A 442 1.48 20.77 -31.82
C SER A 442 0.99 19.32 -31.75
N SER A 443 1.52 18.39 -32.53
CA SER A 443 0.96 17.03 -32.66
C SER A 443 1.97 15.88 -32.70
N ASN A 444 3.27 16.14 -32.45
CA ASN A 444 4.31 15.12 -32.50
C ASN A 444 5.19 15.16 -31.23
N ASP A 445 5.09 14.14 -30.39
CA ASP A 445 5.87 14.03 -29.14
C ASP A 445 7.39 14.09 -29.38
N VAL A 446 7.87 13.48 -30.46
CA VAL A 446 9.30 13.46 -30.84
C VAL A 446 9.80 14.86 -31.17
N GLY A 447 9.04 15.61 -31.95
CA GLY A 447 9.34 17.01 -32.27
C GLY A 447 9.28 17.94 -31.06
N ALA A 448 8.28 17.73 -30.18
CA ALA A 448 8.14 18.47 -28.94
C ALA A 448 9.33 18.20 -28.00
N MET A 449 9.75 16.96 -27.87
CA MET A 449 10.93 16.55 -27.09
C MET A 449 12.19 17.22 -27.64
N THR A 450 12.40 17.18 -28.96
CA THR A 450 13.53 17.84 -29.61
C THR A 450 13.60 19.33 -29.31
N GLU A 451 12.45 20.05 -29.44
CA GLU A 451 12.40 21.50 -29.16
C GLU A 451 12.77 21.80 -27.69
N VAL A 452 12.21 21.05 -26.77
CA VAL A 452 12.40 21.29 -25.33
C VAL A 452 13.82 20.99 -24.90
N LEU A 453 14.38 19.88 -25.34
CA LEU A 453 15.75 19.49 -25.03
C LEU A 453 16.76 20.44 -25.67
N THR A 454 16.52 20.89 -26.93
CA THR A 454 17.34 21.91 -27.57
C THR A 454 17.38 23.19 -26.72
N ARG A 455 16.25 23.66 -26.23
CA ARG A 455 16.18 24.85 -25.36
C ARG A 455 16.88 24.66 -24.02
N ARG A 456 16.81 23.45 -23.45
CA ARG A 456 17.48 23.12 -22.18
C ARG A 456 19.01 23.06 -22.35
N PHE A 457 19.48 22.35 -23.36
CA PHE A 457 20.91 22.11 -23.58
C PHE A 457 21.62 23.26 -24.25
N HIS A 458 20.93 24.10 -25.01
CA HIS A 458 21.49 25.36 -25.52
C HIS A 458 22.02 26.24 -24.37
N ARG A 459 21.27 26.37 -23.30
CA ARG A 459 21.72 27.11 -22.10
C ARG A 459 22.91 26.47 -21.41
N LEU A 460 22.92 25.15 -21.27
CA LEU A 460 24.05 24.44 -20.71
C LEU A 460 25.32 24.64 -21.56
N PHE A 461 25.16 24.61 -22.86
CA PHE A 461 26.26 24.83 -23.80
C PHE A 461 26.82 26.26 -23.72
N GLU A 462 25.96 27.27 -23.69
CA GLU A 462 26.37 28.66 -23.50
C GLU A 462 27.13 28.86 -22.18
N GLU A 463 26.61 28.28 -21.07
CA GLU A 463 27.26 28.34 -19.77
C GLU A 463 28.61 27.63 -19.76
N ARG A 464 28.73 26.46 -20.39
CA ARG A 464 30.01 25.74 -20.55
C ARG A 464 31.04 26.54 -21.36
N GLN A 465 30.63 27.20 -22.43
CA GLN A 465 31.51 28.09 -23.22
C GLN A 465 31.97 29.30 -22.40
N LEU A 466 31.07 29.90 -21.62
CA LEU A 466 31.38 31.01 -20.74
C LEU A 466 32.38 30.60 -19.64
N LEU A 467 32.19 29.44 -19.03
CA LEU A 467 33.08 28.89 -18.00
C LEU A 467 34.44 28.50 -18.56
N ALA A 468 34.51 27.97 -19.79
CA ALA A 468 35.76 27.64 -20.45
C ALA A 468 36.59 28.89 -20.82
N ALA A 469 35.97 30.07 -20.87
CA ALA A 469 36.61 31.35 -21.14
C ALA A 469 37.08 32.10 -19.87
N LEU A 470 36.79 31.58 -18.67
CA LEU A 470 37.11 32.18 -17.37
C LEU A 470 38.19 31.38 -16.62
N ASP A 471 39.06 32.05 -15.88
CA ASP A 471 40.03 31.39 -14.99
C ASP A 471 39.35 30.82 -13.74
N GLY A 472 39.99 29.82 -13.08
CA GLY A 472 39.36 28.93 -12.10
C GLY A 472 38.53 29.59 -10.99
N ASP A 473 38.95 30.66 -10.37
CA ASP A 473 38.18 31.34 -9.28
C ASP A 473 37.01 32.18 -9.82
N GLU A 474 37.15 32.75 -11.03
CA GLU A 474 36.07 33.48 -11.71
C GLU A 474 35.01 32.54 -12.24
N ALA A 475 35.38 31.35 -12.72
CA ALA A 475 34.50 30.32 -13.17
C ALA A 475 33.63 29.78 -12.01
N ALA A 476 34.20 29.57 -10.81
CA ALA A 476 33.45 29.16 -9.64
C ALA A 476 32.43 30.22 -9.18
N ALA A 477 32.80 31.52 -9.26
CA ALA A 477 31.90 32.62 -8.94
C ALA A 477 30.76 32.79 -9.96
N ALA A 478 31.01 32.50 -11.23
CA ALA A 478 30.00 32.59 -12.31
C ALA A 478 28.89 31.54 -12.22
N LEU A 479 29.14 30.41 -11.53
CA LEU A 479 28.14 29.35 -11.27
C LEU A 479 27.14 29.74 -10.19
N ILE A 480 27.38 30.83 -9.44
CA ILE A 480 26.54 31.27 -8.34
C ILE A 480 25.75 32.51 -8.77
N ASP A 481 24.44 32.51 -8.53
CA ASP A 481 23.61 33.68 -8.73
C ASP A 481 23.99 34.77 -7.73
N ALA A 482 24.39 35.93 -8.19
CA ALA A 482 24.89 37.05 -7.38
C ALA A 482 23.85 37.57 -6.36
N THR A 483 22.55 37.38 -6.62
CA THR A 483 21.44 37.84 -5.81
C THR A 483 21.00 36.83 -4.77
N THR A 484 20.88 35.56 -5.18
CA THR A 484 20.36 34.47 -4.33
C THR A 484 21.45 33.67 -3.64
N ARG A 485 22.71 33.82 -4.01
CA ARG A 485 23.86 32.99 -3.62
C ARG A 485 23.65 31.48 -3.80
N ALA A 486 22.68 31.11 -4.61
CA ALA A 486 22.38 29.74 -4.98
C ALA A 486 23.01 29.40 -6.32
N PRO A 487 23.34 28.13 -6.57
CA PRO A 487 23.78 27.68 -7.88
C PRO A 487 22.76 28.05 -8.95
N ARG A 488 23.21 28.53 -10.11
CA ARG A 488 22.30 28.80 -11.24
C ARG A 488 21.66 27.48 -11.70
N GLY A 489 20.34 27.44 -11.75
CA GLY A 489 19.55 26.20 -11.87
C GLY A 489 19.71 25.37 -13.15
N PHE A 490 20.54 25.82 -14.11
CA PHE A 490 20.88 25.08 -15.32
C PHE A 490 22.38 24.83 -15.49
N ALA A 491 23.22 25.29 -14.54
CA ALA A 491 24.67 25.18 -14.60
C ALA A 491 25.19 23.74 -14.43
N TYR A 492 24.38 22.86 -13.85
CA TYR A 492 24.78 21.46 -13.63
C TYR A 492 24.22 20.53 -14.70
N ALA A 493 25.13 19.81 -15.36
CA ALA A 493 24.77 18.75 -16.29
C ALA A 493 24.17 17.55 -15.51
N PRO A 494 23.10 16.93 -15.99
CA PRO A 494 22.67 15.65 -15.44
C PRO A 494 23.66 14.54 -15.82
N GLY A 495 23.85 13.56 -14.91
CA GLY A 495 24.55 12.32 -15.26
C GLY A 495 23.67 11.38 -16.10
N LEU A 496 22.35 11.53 -15.99
CA LEU A 496 21.37 10.75 -16.74
C LEU A 496 20.18 11.62 -17.15
N LEU A 497 19.84 11.56 -18.43
CA LEU A 497 18.63 12.11 -19.01
C LEU A 497 17.61 10.99 -19.23
N VAL A 498 16.45 11.11 -18.60
CA VAL A 498 15.33 10.18 -18.74
C VAL A 498 14.24 10.83 -19.58
N VAL A 499 13.70 10.11 -20.55
CA VAL A 499 12.53 10.55 -21.32
C VAL A 499 11.36 9.59 -21.09
N ASP A 500 10.16 10.14 -20.86
CA ASP A 500 8.94 9.33 -20.80
C ASP A 500 8.54 8.94 -22.22
N GLY A 501 9.00 7.76 -22.64
CA GLY A 501 8.81 7.25 -23.99
C GLY A 501 9.75 6.12 -24.36
N GLY A 502 9.56 5.56 -25.56
CA GLY A 502 10.35 4.47 -26.11
C GLY A 502 11.49 4.92 -27.03
N ALA A 503 11.93 4.01 -27.89
CA ALA A 503 13.06 4.22 -28.81
C ALA A 503 13.01 5.53 -29.63
N PRO A 504 11.86 5.98 -30.18
CA PRO A 504 11.83 7.23 -30.97
C PRO A 504 12.14 8.48 -30.14
N GLN A 505 11.67 8.56 -28.91
CA GLN A 505 11.93 9.68 -27.99
C GLN A 505 13.39 9.67 -27.51
N VAL A 506 13.94 8.49 -27.24
CA VAL A 506 15.37 8.30 -26.90
C VAL A 506 16.26 8.74 -28.03
N ALA A 507 15.98 8.31 -29.28
CA ALA A 507 16.74 8.70 -30.47
C ALA A 507 16.71 10.22 -30.68
N ALA A 508 15.56 10.87 -30.46
CA ALA A 508 15.44 12.32 -30.56
C ALA A 508 16.27 13.04 -29.48
N ALA A 509 16.23 12.53 -28.24
CA ALA A 509 17.04 13.08 -27.16
C ALA A 509 18.53 12.95 -27.41
N GLN A 510 18.99 11.80 -27.89
CA GLN A 510 20.38 11.55 -28.25
C GLN A 510 20.83 12.46 -29.37
N ALA A 511 20.03 12.60 -30.44
CA ALA A 511 20.37 13.46 -31.58
C ALA A 511 20.53 14.95 -31.16
N VAL A 512 19.78 15.42 -30.16
CA VAL A 512 19.97 16.78 -29.62
C VAL A 512 21.31 16.90 -28.89
N LEU A 513 21.68 15.94 -28.05
CA LEU A 513 22.97 15.95 -27.35
C LEU A 513 24.15 15.88 -28.34
N ASP A 514 24.05 15.01 -29.34
CA ASP A 514 25.06 14.88 -30.41
C ASP A 514 25.24 16.20 -31.17
N GLY A 515 24.12 16.91 -31.47
CA GLY A 515 24.14 18.22 -32.13
C GLY A 515 24.86 19.31 -31.31
N PHE A 516 24.92 19.18 -29.99
CA PHE A 516 25.69 20.06 -29.10
C PHE A 516 27.08 19.51 -28.75
N GLY A 517 27.46 18.33 -29.26
CA GLY A 517 28.73 17.67 -28.95
C GLY A 517 28.84 17.23 -27.47
N VAL A 518 27.70 16.97 -26.80
CA VAL A 518 27.66 16.55 -25.41
C VAL A 518 27.71 15.03 -25.34
N THR A 519 28.80 14.47 -24.83
CA THR A 519 29.04 13.01 -24.73
C THR A 519 29.06 12.48 -23.30
N ASP A 520 28.96 13.35 -22.29
CA ASP A 520 29.06 13.04 -20.89
C ASP A 520 27.69 12.89 -20.19
N ILE A 521 26.59 12.95 -20.94
CA ILE A 521 25.25 12.76 -20.47
C ILE A 521 24.66 11.48 -21.08
N ALA A 522 24.35 10.51 -20.25
CA ALA A 522 23.67 9.30 -20.72
C ALA A 522 22.17 9.56 -20.94
N VAL A 523 21.55 8.84 -21.87
CA VAL A 523 20.13 8.94 -22.19
C VAL A 523 19.46 7.59 -22.00
N CYS A 524 18.29 7.57 -21.39
CA CYS A 524 17.41 6.40 -21.43
C CYS A 524 15.94 6.81 -21.54
N GLY A 525 15.10 5.90 -22.02
CA GLY A 525 13.66 6.07 -22.10
C GLY A 525 12.94 5.04 -21.25
N LEU A 526 11.83 5.44 -20.65
CA LEU A 526 10.92 4.55 -19.93
C LEU A 526 9.61 4.46 -20.70
N ALA A 527 9.33 3.27 -21.27
CA ALA A 527 8.10 3.03 -22.01
C ALA A 527 6.94 2.66 -21.06
N LYS A 528 5.75 2.42 -21.64
CA LYS A 528 4.54 2.01 -20.87
C LYS A 528 4.76 0.73 -20.05
N ARG A 529 5.56 -0.20 -20.57
CA ARG A 529 6.04 -1.35 -19.79
C ARG A 529 7.23 -0.93 -18.96
N LEU A 530 7.06 -0.90 -17.67
CA LEU A 530 8.01 -0.31 -16.71
C LEU A 530 9.38 -0.97 -16.67
N GLU A 531 9.45 -2.24 -17.01
CA GLU A 531 10.69 -3.00 -16.99
C GLU A 531 11.56 -2.72 -18.23
N GLU A 532 10.99 -2.07 -19.26
CA GLU A 532 11.65 -1.77 -20.52
C GLU A 532 12.32 -0.40 -20.45
N VAL A 533 13.63 -0.41 -20.32
CA VAL A 533 14.47 0.78 -20.38
C VAL A 533 15.10 0.83 -21.78
N TRP A 534 14.76 1.83 -22.56
CA TRP A 534 15.28 2.02 -23.92
C TRP A 534 16.57 2.82 -23.88
N LEU A 535 17.59 2.33 -24.61
CA LEU A 535 18.88 2.97 -24.75
C LEU A 535 19.07 3.49 -26.17
N PRO A 536 19.93 4.53 -26.38
CA PRO A 536 20.29 4.99 -27.72
C PRO A 536 20.96 3.88 -28.51
N HIS A 537 20.62 3.77 -29.79
CA HIS A 537 21.22 2.82 -30.73
C HIS A 537 20.98 1.33 -30.45
N GLU A 538 20.16 0.98 -29.43
CA GLU A 538 19.79 -0.40 -29.15
C GLU A 538 18.48 -0.76 -29.85
N GLU A 539 18.43 -1.96 -30.45
CA GLU A 539 17.24 -2.48 -31.11
C GLU A 539 16.20 -3.01 -30.14
N PHE A 540 16.65 -3.46 -28.96
CA PHE A 540 15.81 -4.03 -27.92
C PHE A 540 15.96 -3.28 -26.59
N PRO A 541 14.89 -3.17 -25.79
CA PRO A 541 14.99 -2.54 -24.48
C PRO A 541 15.78 -3.39 -23.50
N LEU A 542 16.51 -2.74 -22.61
CA LEU A 542 17.08 -3.36 -21.42
C LEU A 542 15.95 -3.67 -20.43
N ILE A 543 15.92 -4.89 -19.92
CA ILE A 543 14.90 -5.32 -18.94
C ILE A 543 15.51 -5.33 -17.55
N LEU A 544 15.00 -4.46 -16.68
CA LEU A 544 15.36 -4.44 -15.26
C LEU A 544 14.46 -5.38 -14.44
N PRO A 545 15.00 -6.07 -13.42
CA PRO A 545 14.18 -6.86 -12.50
C PRO A 545 13.16 -5.98 -11.76
N ARG A 546 11.93 -6.44 -11.60
CA ARG A 546 10.88 -5.72 -10.84
C ARG A 546 11.24 -5.45 -9.38
N THR A 547 12.15 -6.23 -8.81
CA THR A 547 12.67 -6.06 -7.46
C THR A 547 13.88 -5.12 -7.38
N SER A 548 14.33 -4.57 -8.50
CA SER A 548 15.48 -3.66 -8.56
C SER A 548 15.15 -2.33 -7.93
N GLU A 549 16.01 -1.84 -7.03
CA GLU A 549 15.88 -0.50 -6.46
C GLU A 549 16.08 0.58 -7.52
N GLY A 550 16.95 0.31 -8.53
CA GLY A 550 17.14 1.17 -9.69
C GLY A 550 15.86 1.34 -10.50
N LEU A 551 15.11 0.27 -10.76
CA LEU A 551 13.81 0.33 -11.43
C LEU A 551 12.80 1.15 -10.61
N TYR A 552 12.73 0.96 -9.29
CA TYR A 552 11.86 1.74 -8.41
C TYR A 552 12.20 3.23 -8.43
N LEU A 553 13.49 3.58 -8.49
CA LEU A 553 13.91 4.97 -8.59
C LEU A 553 13.49 5.58 -9.94
N LEU A 554 13.74 4.89 -11.05
CA LEU A 554 13.33 5.32 -12.40
C LEU A 554 11.81 5.50 -12.50
N GLN A 555 11.02 4.58 -11.95
CA GLN A 555 9.57 4.70 -11.87
C GLN A 555 9.16 5.96 -11.10
N ARG A 556 9.73 6.18 -9.91
CA ARG A 556 9.44 7.39 -9.11
C ARG A 556 9.72 8.67 -9.87
N ILE A 557 10.83 8.70 -10.60
CA ILE A 557 11.22 9.86 -11.41
C ILE A 557 10.18 10.11 -12.51
N ARG A 558 9.76 9.07 -13.22
CA ARG A 558 8.73 9.15 -14.25
C ARG A 558 7.38 9.58 -13.69
N ASP A 559 6.93 8.93 -12.61
CA ASP A 559 5.65 9.23 -11.97
C ASP A 559 5.60 10.67 -11.45
N GLU A 560 6.73 11.20 -10.96
CA GLU A 560 6.83 12.59 -10.52
C GLU A 560 6.78 13.56 -11.71
N ALA A 561 7.42 13.23 -12.86
CA ALA A 561 7.32 14.01 -14.08
C ALA A 561 5.86 14.08 -14.57
N HIS A 562 5.21 12.94 -14.65
CA HIS A 562 3.80 12.83 -15.03
C HIS A 562 2.86 13.56 -14.05
N ARG A 563 3.07 13.39 -12.71
CA ARG A 563 2.32 14.12 -11.69
C ARG A 563 2.48 15.64 -11.84
N PHE A 564 3.71 16.12 -12.08
CA PHE A 564 4.00 17.54 -12.25
C PHE A 564 3.35 18.11 -13.51
N ALA A 565 3.30 17.34 -14.60
CA ALA A 565 2.58 17.68 -15.81
C ALA A 565 1.06 17.78 -15.55
N ILE A 566 0.44 16.75 -14.96
CA ILE A 566 -1.02 16.72 -14.68
C ILE A 566 -1.45 17.84 -13.75
N THR A 567 -0.69 18.17 -12.72
CA THR A 567 -1.03 19.25 -11.78
C THR A 567 -1.19 20.59 -12.51
N HIS A 568 -0.36 20.86 -13.50
CA HIS A 568 -0.50 22.05 -14.33
C HIS A 568 -1.74 22.01 -15.23
N HIS A 569 -2.06 20.86 -15.81
CA HIS A 569 -3.26 20.69 -16.63
C HIS A 569 -4.54 20.95 -15.84
N ARG A 570 -4.61 20.44 -14.61
CA ARG A 570 -5.75 20.70 -13.71
C ARG A 570 -5.85 22.18 -13.36
N GLY A 571 -4.74 22.84 -13.02
CA GLY A 571 -4.68 24.26 -12.73
C GLY A 571 -5.14 25.13 -13.89
N ARG A 572 -4.63 24.87 -15.11
CA ARG A 572 -5.04 25.63 -16.31
C ARG A 572 -6.49 25.39 -16.71
N ARG A 573 -6.99 24.16 -16.64
CA ARG A 573 -8.42 23.86 -16.87
C ARG A 573 -9.30 24.64 -15.92
N SER A 574 -8.93 24.74 -14.65
CA SER A 574 -9.68 25.49 -13.66
C SER A 574 -9.69 26.98 -13.96
N VAL A 575 -8.56 27.56 -14.37
CA VAL A 575 -8.45 28.96 -14.79
C VAL A 575 -9.27 29.21 -16.06
N SER A 576 -9.09 28.38 -17.09
CA SER A 576 -9.85 28.49 -18.37
C SER A 576 -11.35 28.30 -18.14
N MET A 577 -11.77 27.41 -17.25
CA MET A 577 -13.18 27.22 -16.90
C MET A 577 -13.75 28.42 -16.16
N VAL A 578 -12.96 29.05 -15.28
CA VAL A 578 -13.36 30.27 -14.58
C VAL A 578 -13.37 31.48 -15.53
N GLU A 579 -12.40 31.57 -16.43
CA GLU A 579 -12.37 32.62 -17.47
C GLU A 579 -13.57 32.48 -18.40
N SER A 580 -13.89 31.27 -18.85
CA SER A 580 -15.09 31.01 -19.68
C SER A 580 -16.40 31.36 -18.96
N LEU A 581 -16.51 31.06 -17.66
CA LEU A 581 -17.66 31.45 -16.84
C LEU A 581 -17.86 32.97 -16.72
N LEU A 582 -16.76 33.71 -16.66
CA LEU A 582 -16.77 35.15 -16.57
C LEU A 582 -16.85 35.82 -17.94
N ASP A 583 -16.57 35.12 -19.04
CA ASP A 583 -16.71 35.61 -20.41
C ASP A 583 -18.17 35.85 -20.80
N ASP A 584 -19.09 35.07 -20.24
CA ASP A 584 -20.53 35.21 -20.50
C ASP A 584 -21.16 36.40 -19.76
N VAL A 585 -20.41 37.09 -18.88
CA VAL A 585 -20.92 38.25 -18.14
C VAL A 585 -20.78 39.52 -18.98
N ALA A 586 -21.90 40.04 -19.47
CA ALA A 586 -21.95 41.27 -20.28
C ALA A 586 -21.28 42.44 -19.54
N GLY A 587 -20.29 43.08 -20.15
CA GLY A 587 -19.56 44.22 -19.60
C GLY A 587 -18.33 43.86 -18.75
N LEU A 588 -17.96 42.57 -18.58
CA LEU A 588 -16.80 42.11 -17.86
C LEU A 588 -15.62 41.88 -18.83
N GLY A 589 -14.99 42.95 -19.28
CA GLY A 589 -13.80 42.86 -20.14
C GLY A 589 -12.55 42.31 -19.38
N GLU A 590 -11.53 41.94 -20.14
CA GLU A 590 -10.31 41.27 -19.64
C GLU A 590 -9.61 41.96 -18.45
N VAL A 591 -9.55 43.31 -18.49
CA VAL A 591 -8.93 44.11 -17.42
C VAL A 591 -9.69 44.00 -16.10
N ARG A 592 -11.03 44.06 -16.16
CA ARG A 592 -11.91 43.94 -14.98
C ARG A 592 -11.87 42.50 -14.43
N ARG A 593 -11.87 41.49 -15.30
CA ARG A 593 -11.74 40.08 -14.94
C ARG A 593 -10.44 39.82 -14.17
N LYS A 594 -9.30 40.28 -14.69
CA LYS A 594 -8.00 40.18 -14.00
C LYS A 594 -7.99 40.88 -12.63
N ALA A 595 -8.65 42.04 -12.52
CA ALA A 595 -8.77 42.75 -11.24
C ALA A 595 -9.60 41.95 -10.23
N LEU A 596 -10.73 41.36 -10.66
CA LEU A 596 -11.58 40.50 -9.84
C LEU A 596 -10.83 39.27 -9.34
N LEU A 597 -10.16 38.55 -10.24
CA LEU A 597 -9.38 37.33 -9.92
C LEU A 597 -8.23 37.61 -8.94
N ARG A 598 -7.54 38.75 -9.10
CA ARG A 598 -6.49 39.18 -8.17
C ARG A 598 -7.04 39.50 -6.78
N ARG A 599 -8.21 40.17 -6.68
CA ARG A 599 -8.79 40.58 -5.40
C ARG A 599 -9.26 39.39 -4.57
N PHE A 600 -9.97 38.45 -5.18
CA PHE A 600 -10.58 37.31 -4.46
C PHE A 600 -9.67 36.10 -4.34
N GLY A 601 -8.74 35.89 -5.25
CA GLY A 601 -7.69 34.88 -5.18
C GLY A 601 -8.14 33.40 -5.26
N SER A 602 -9.43 33.11 -4.99
CA SER A 602 -10.01 31.76 -5.13
C SER A 602 -11.50 31.80 -5.46
N MET A 603 -12.01 30.75 -6.17
CA MET A 603 -13.45 30.63 -6.48
C MET A 603 -14.32 30.54 -5.23
N LYS A 604 -13.83 29.90 -4.18
CA LYS A 604 -14.54 29.82 -2.89
C LYS A 604 -14.80 31.21 -2.31
N LYS A 605 -13.78 32.07 -2.30
CA LYS A 605 -13.92 33.45 -1.85
C LYS A 605 -14.82 34.26 -2.76
N LEU A 606 -14.72 34.07 -4.08
CA LEU A 606 -15.57 34.77 -5.04
C LEU A 606 -17.05 34.35 -4.92
N ARG A 607 -17.34 33.08 -4.66
CA ARG A 607 -18.69 32.57 -4.41
C ARG A 607 -19.29 33.06 -3.10
N SER A 608 -18.47 33.18 -2.07
CA SER A 608 -18.93 33.68 -0.77
C SER A 608 -19.03 35.21 -0.71
N ALA A 609 -18.51 35.91 -1.73
CA ALA A 609 -18.53 37.35 -1.78
C ALA A 609 -19.92 37.90 -2.14
N THR A 610 -20.32 38.95 -1.44
CA THR A 610 -21.55 39.70 -1.73
C THR A 610 -21.37 40.61 -2.93
N ALA A 611 -22.49 41.02 -3.59
CA ALA A 611 -22.43 41.97 -4.67
C ALA A 611 -21.80 43.31 -4.22
N ALA A 612 -21.97 43.72 -2.96
CA ALA A 612 -21.35 44.91 -2.39
C ALA A 612 -19.81 44.79 -2.35
N GLU A 613 -19.28 43.66 -1.88
CA GLU A 613 -17.83 43.40 -1.84
C GLU A 613 -17.20 43.34 -3.24
N ILE A 614 -17.92 42.79 -4.23
CA ILE A 614 -17.48 42.77 -5.63
C ILE A 614 -17.48 44.17 -6.22
N ALA A 615 -18.51 44.99 -5.91
CA ALA A 615 -18.62 46.37 -6.39
C ALA A 615 -17.49 47.30 -5.90
N GLU A 616 -16.85 46.98 -4.76
CA GLU A 616 -15.66 47.72 -4.28
C GLU A 616 -14.40 47.47 -5.15
N THR A 617 -14.42 46.52 -6.08
CA THR A 617 -13.30 46.28 -6.99
C THR A 617 -13.23 47.42 -8.00
N PRO A 618 -12.05 48.02 -8.26
CA PRO A 618 -11.94 49.12 -9.19
C PRO A 618 -12.52 48.79 -10.57
N GLY A 619 -13.47 49.63 -11.04
CA GLY A 619 -14.13 49.44 -12.32
C GLY A 619 -15.42 48.59 -12.29
N PHE A 620 -15.90 48.18 -11.10
CA PHE A 620 -17.18 47.49 -10.94
C PHE A 620 -18.27 48.44 -10.42
N GLY A 621 -19.42 48.41 -11.07
CA GLY A 621 -20.63 49.02 -10.57
C GLY A 621 -21.60 47.97 -10.02
N PRO A 622 -22.66 48.38 -9.28
CA PRO A 622 -23.59 47.45 -8.63
C PRO A 622 -24.21 46.42 -9.59
N ARG A 623 -24.63 46.84 -10.78
CA ARG A 623 -25.23 45.96 -11.80
C ARG A 623 -24.26 44.89 -12.32
N LEU A 624 -22.97 45.23 -12.48
CA LEU A 624 -21.97 44.30 -12.94
C LEU A 624 -21.59 43.29 -11.81
N ALA A 625 -21.55 43.76 -10.56
CA ALA A 625 -21.32 42.92 -9.40
C ALA A 625 -22.44 41.89 -9.22
N GLU A 626 -23.70 42.28 -9.36
CA GLU A 626 -24.85 41.37 -9.32
C GLU A 626 -24.80 40.33 -10.46
N ALA A 627 -24.43 40.73 -11.67
CA ALA A 627 -24.27 39.82 -12.80
C ALA A 627 -23.16 38.79 -12.57
N VAL A 628 -22.05 39.19 -11.94
CA VAL A 628 -20.96 38.25 -11.55
C VAL A 628 -21.44 37.27 -10.50
N VAL A 629 -22.13 37.71 -9.45
CA VAL A 629 -22.71 36.83 -8.43
C VAL A 629 -23.65 35.81 -9.05
N ALA A 630 -24.54 36.23 -9.93
CA ALA A 630 -25.49 35.37 -10.63
C ALA A 630 -24.77 34.30 -11.50
N ALA A 631 -23.76 34.72 -12.27
CA ALA A 631 -22.98 33.83 -13.13
C ALA A 631 -22.21 32.77 -12.32
N VAL A 632 -21.62 33.16 -11.18
CA VAL A 632 -20.85 32.26 -10.30
C VAL A 632 -21.75 31.33 -9.49
N ALA A 633 -23.00 31.70 -9.20
CA ALA A 633 -23.98 30.88 -8.49
C ALA A 633 -24.62 29.78 -9.37
N SER A 634 -24.69 29.99 -10.68
CA SER A 634 -25.43 29.13 -11.60
C SER A 634 -24.75 27.85 -12.06
N GLN A 635 -23.44 27.64 -11.77
CA GLN A 635 -22.69 26.47 -12.25
C GLN A 635 -21.86 25.77 -11.17
N GLN A 636 -21.72 24.44 -11.32
CA GLN A 636 -20.87 23.62 -10.45
C GLN A 636 -19.39 23.72 -10.86
N VAL A 637 -18.59 24.52 -10.17
CA VAL A 637 -17.13 24.60 -10.30
C VAL A 637 -16.49 24.04 -9.01
N PRO A 638 -15.33 23.34 -9.05
CA PRO A 638 -14.62 22.89 -7.84
C PRO A 638 -14.37 24.05 -6.87
N GLU A 639 -14.68 23.86 -5.59
CA GLU A 639 -14.74 24.94 -4.58
C GLU A 639 -13.38 25.52 -4.18
N SER A 640 -12.28 24.81 -4.45
CA SER A 640 -10.96 25.10 -3.92
C SER A 640 -9.91 25.34 -5.01
N VAL A 641 -10.13 26.29 -5.90
CA VAL A 641 -9.15 26.67 -6.94
C VAL A 641 -8.57 28.05 -6.67
N ASN A 642 -7.23 28.15 -6.68
CA ASN A 642 -6.54 29.43 -6.68
C ASN A 642 -6.67 30.09 -8.05
N LEU A 643 -7.38 31.20 -8.14
CA LEU A 643 -7.69 31.89 -9.41
C LEU A 643 -6.47 32.54 -10.07
N THR A 644 -5.37 32.72 -9.35
CA THR A 644 -4.14 33.32 -9.87
C THR A 644 -3.15 32.27 -10.37
N THR A 645 -3.05 31.12 -9.66
CA THR A 645 -2.12 30.05 -10.00
C THR A 645 -2.80 28.84 -10.64
N GLY A 646 -4.15 28.74 -10.54
CA GLY A 646 -4.94 27.60 -11.02
C GLY A 646 -4.78 26.33 -10.19
N GLU A 647 -4.16 26.39 -9.02
CA GLU A 647 -4.00 25.26 -8.13
C GLU A 647 -5.27 24.94 -7.38
N ILE A 648 -5.60 23.65 -7.27
CA ILE A 648 -6.66 23.19 -6.36
C ILE A 648 -6.06 23.25 -4.95
N LEU A 649 -6.69 24.04 -4.09
CA LEU A 649 -6.32 24.16 -2.68
C LEU A 649 -7.08 23.07 -1.93
N ASP A 650 -6.35 22.09 -1.34
CA ASP A 650 -6.90 21.07 -0.45
C ASP A 650 -7.33 21.66 0.92
#